data_2ed7b9a43de6279f2a423697f379f554
#
_entry.id   2ed7b9a43de6279f2a423697f379f554
#
_cell.length_a   1.000
_cell.length_b   1.000
_cell.length_c   1.000
_cell.angle_alpha   90.00
_cell.angle_beta   90.00
_cell.angle_gamma   90.00
#
_symmetry.space_group_name_H-M   'P 1'
#
loop_
_entity.id
_entity.type
_entity.pdbx_description
1 polymer ?
#
loop_
_entity_poly.entity_id
_entity_poly.type
_entity_poly.pdbx_seq_one_letter_code
_entity_poly.pdbx_strand_id
1 'polypeptide(L)'
;MNTNHLPQVVQELFKNVQAGGDISVGDITQVFQIVNNLNDWDKPLGFPHNIPNSNTQNFVGRENELFLIHQHLQTSNHAVISAVEGMGGIGKTELATQYSLLHLFLNSYLGGICWLSATNQNLGLQIIQFCRTHLGLNPPDDFDVLLQVKWCWQRWREGTVLLVIDDVQNYSAIQPYLPPQSSQFRVLITTRLKLDLSGSLSLQILSLPEAMALLSKLIGEDSLNQETALAEELCQRLGRLPLALQLVGRYVKYRQISCAEMLRRLAAKGINHPAFDIDAHDPTWTLSITRGVQAAFELSWEIISYSAQELGCLLSLFALAPIPWLLIQSASREKNIESLENARIELERLHLLQSENYDHYQLHQLIHDFLQVKLEKLSTVTQKKITLANFLFLDIGQLFSNLFNRQSLSTTLKRNFCQAMVDIAQEIPQQPIQKDIQKFKLAIPHLQEVADHLLDTVSDENLIWPFVGVGKFYEGQGLYNDAEPWWKKCVSLLKRRLGDDHSDVATSLNNLASLYNSQGKYNEAEPLYQQALALLQKLLGDDHPHVATSLNNLAGLYESQGKYKEAEPLYQQALALWQKLLGDDHPDVATSLNNLAGLYDSQGKYKEAEPLYEKALALRQKLLGDDHPDVAQSLNNLALLYYSQGKYNEAEPLYQQALALRQKLLGDDHPDVASSLNNLALLYKSQGKYNEAEPLYQQALNIFEQRLGVDHPHTIIVRGNLEHLRNR
;
A
#
# COMPACT_ATOMS: atom_id res chain seq x y z
N MET A 1 11.02 -25.04 20.97
CA MET A 1 12.38 -24.94 20.40
C MET A 1 13.35 -25.81 21.18
N ASN A 2 14.23 -26.46 20.48
CA ASN A 2 15.32 -27.19 21.15
C ASN A 2 16.39 -26.14 21.50
N THR A 3 16.31 -25.59 22.72
CA THR A 3 17.20 -24.54 23.22
C THR A 3 18.62 -25.02 23.50
N ASN A 4 18.91 -26.30 23.25
CA ASN A 4 20.17 -26.95 23.63
C ASN A 4 21.41 -26.46 22.84
N HIS A 5 21.22 -25.66 21.80
CA HIS A 5 22.31 -25.05 21.01
C HIS A 5 22.62 -23.59 21.37
N LEU A 6 21.84 -22.99 22.26
CA LEU A 6 22.05 -21.61 22.70
C LEU A 6 22.98 -21.56 23.91
N PRO A 7 23.79 -20.50 24.08
CA PRO A 7 24.59 -20.30 25.27
C PRO A 7 23.73 -20.34 26.54
N GLN A 8 24.27 -20.88 27.62
CA GLN A 8 23.55 -21.12 28.88
C GLN A 8 22.87 -19.86 29.43
N VAL A 9 23.51 -18.70 29.28
CA VAL A 9 23.01 -17.39 29.70
C VAL A 9 21.72 -17.02 28.93
N VAL A 10 21.66 -17.32 27.64
CA VAL A 10 20.46 -17.07 26.80
C VAL A 10 19.35 -18.03 27.23
N GLN A 11 19.66 -19.28 27.55
CA GLN A 11 18.67 -20.25 28.06
C GLN A 11 18.08 -19.84 29.42
N GLU A 12 18.88 -19.25 30.29
CA GLU A 12 18.42 -18.73 31.59
C GLU A 12 17.56 -17.47 31.40
N LEU A 13 17.95 -16.57 30.50
CA LEU A 13 17.16 -15.39 30.17
C LEU A 13 15.80 -15.78 29.56
N PHE A 14 15.76 -16.77 28.66
CA PHE A 14 14.53 -17.33 28.13
C PHE A 14 13.59 -17.82 29.25
N LYS A 15 14.12 -18.54 30.24
CA LYS A 15 13.34 -19.02 31.36
C LYS A 15 12.80 -17.87 32.21
N ASN A 16 13.63 -16.85 32.47
CA ASN A 16 13.22 -15.67 33.24
C ASN A 16 12.14 -14.87 32.56
N VAL A 17 12.28 -14.58 31.23
CA VAL A 17 11.29 -13.85 30.44
C VAL A 17 9.96 -14.61 30.39
N GLN A 18 9.99 -15.93 30.18
CA GLN A 18 8.79 -16.77 30.17
C GLN A 18 8.12 -16.86 31.54
N ALA A 19 8.88 -16.72 32.60
CA ALA A 19 8.38 -16.68 33.99
C ALA A 19 7.88 -15.29 34.42
N GLY A 20 7.95 -14.27 33.57
CA GLY A 20 7.59 -12.89 33.90
C GLY A 20 8.61 -12.17 34.78
N GLY A 21 9.87 -12.63 34.77
CA GLY A 21 10.98 -12.03 35.55
C GLY A 21 11.54 -10.77 34.87
N ASP A 22 12.21 -9.94 35.69
CA ASP A 22 12.88 -8.72 35.26
C ASP A 22 14.09 -9.02 34.37
N ILE A 23 14.24 -8.24 33.28
CA ILE A 23 15.39 -8.26 32.38
C ILE A 23 16.33 -7.11 32.77
N SER A 24 17.62 -7.38 32.92
CA SER A 24 18.62 -6.36 33.21
C SER A 24 19.24 -5.78 31.90
N VAL A 25 19.87 -4.61 31.98
CA VAL A 25 20.66 -4.04 30.85
C VAL A 25 21.77 -5.00 30.43
N GLY A 26 22.42 -5.70 31.40
CA GLY A 26 23.45 -6.68 31.10
C GLY A 26 22.94 -7.87 30.31
N ASP A 27 21.74 -8.34 30.60
CA ASP A 27 21.10 -9.44 29.90
C ASP A 27 20.78 -9.05 28.46
N ILE A 28 20.23 -7.83 28.23
CA ILE A 28 19.96 -7.29 26.89
C ILE A 28 21.25 -7.18 26.10
N THR A 29 22.32 -6.66 26.69
CA THR A 29 23.64 -6.52 26.05
C THR A 29 24.20 -7.86 25.59
N GLN A 30 24.12 -8.88 26.44
CA GLN A 30 24.64 -10.23 26.13
C GLN A 30 23.82 -10.91 25.01
N VAL A 31 22.49 -10.84 25.08
CA VAL A 31 21.64 -11.39 24.01
C VAL A 31 21.87 -10.65 22.70
N PHE A 32 22.01 -9.34 22.75
CA PHE A 32 22.29 -8.52 21.56
C PHE A 32 23.64 -8.88 20.90
N GLN A 33 24.69 -9.12 21.69
CA GLN A 33 25.98 -9.57 21.16
C GLN A 33 25.88 -10.95 20.51
N ILE A 34 25.09 -11.85 21.09
CA ILE A 34 24.86 -13.20 20.55
C ILE A 34 24.05 -13.12 19.27
N VAL A 35 22.95 -12.35 19.25
CA VAL A 35 22.07 -12.17 18.11
C VAL A 35 22.80 -11.54 16.90
N ASN A 36 23.64 -10.55 17.15
CA ASN A 36 24.43 -9.90 16.10
C ASN A 36 25.56 -10.78 15.51
N ASN A 37 25.93 -11.86 16.19
CA ASN A 37 26.95 -12.81 15.72
C ASN A 37 26.39 -14.07 15.05
N LEU A 38 25.05 -14.25 15.04
CA LEU A 38 24.40 -15.35 14.32
C LEU A 38 24.21 -15.00 12.85
N ASN A 39 25.01 -15.60 11.98
CA ASN A 39 25.01 -15.36 10.53
C ASN A 39 23.80 -15.97 9.79
N ASP A 40 23.05 -16.88 10.38
CA ASP A 40 21.85 -17.50 9.82
C ASP A 40 20.72 -17.46 10.84
N TRP A 41 19.76 -16.59 10.61
CA TRP A 41 18.52 -16.57 11.34
C TRP A 41 17.66 -17.74 10.85
N ASP A 42 17.75 -18.87 11.49
CA ASP A 42 16.65 -19.83 11.52
C ASP A 42 15.46 -19.10 12.16
N LYS A 43 14.56 -18.60 11.32
CA LYS A 43 13.37 -17.86 11.74
C LYS A 43 12.65 -18.65 12.83
N PRO A 44 12.37 -18.07 14.01
CA PRO A 44 11.60 -18.77 15.03
C PRO A 44 10.23 -19.11 14.44
N LEU A 45 10.01 -20.37 14.20
CA LEU A 45 8.76 -20.91 13.65
C LEU A 45 7.67 -20.75 14.72
N GLY A 46 6.66 -19.94 14.49
CA GLY A 46 5.39 -20.07 15.16
C GLY A 46 4.68 -18.83 15.69
N PHE A 47 5.27 -17.63 15.65
CA PHE A 47 4.56 -16.43 16.09
C PHE A 47 4.28 -15.48 14.93
N PRO A 48 3.06 -14.89 14.84
CA PRO A 48 2.71 -13.95 13.80
C PRO A 48 3.54 -12.67 13.93
N HIS A 49 4.24 -12.28 12.86
CA HIS A 49 4.95 -11.01 12.80
C HIS A 49 5.11 -10.52 11.35
N ASN A 50 5.25 -9.20 11.20
CA ASN A 50 5.58 -8.52 9.95
C ASN A 50 6.68 -7.46 10.17
N ILE A 51 7.64 -7.74 11.07
CA ILE A 51 8.77 -6.85 11.36
C ILE A 51 9.55 -6.63 10.06
N PRO A 52 9.89 -5.38 9.68
CA PRO A 52 10.75 -5.10 8.55
C PRO A 52 12.14 -5.67 8.76
N ASN A 53 12.82 -6.04 7.68
CA ASN A 53 14.19 -6.51 7.78
C ASN A 53 15.08 -5.38 8.33
N SER A 54 15.88 -5.70 9.36
CA SER A 54 16.91 -4.77 9.79
C SER A 54 18.03 -4.74 8.74
N ASN A 55 18.32 -3.55 8.25
CA ASN A 55 19.40 -3.33 7.28
C ASN A 55 20.74 -3.06 7.93
N THR A 56 20.81 -3.09 9.27
CA THR A 56 22.03 -2.81 10.02
C THR A 56 22.60 -4.06 10.66
N GLN A 57 23.53 -4.71 9.98
CA GLN A 57 24.43 -5.70 10.59
C GLN A 57 25.31 -5.07 11.68
N ASN A 58 25.26 -3.74 11.86
CA ASN A 58 26.16 -2.97 12.71
C ASN A 58 25.39 -2.08 13.71
N PHE A 59 24.35 -2.60 14.37
CA PHE A 59 23.72 -1.89 15.47
C PHE A 59 24.68 -1.83 16.67
N VAL A 60 24.90 -0.63 17.22
CA VAL A 60 25.85 -0.39 18.32
C VAL A 60 25.26 0.64 19.28
N GLY A 61 25.43 0.39 20.56
CA GLY A 61 24.90 1.23 21.61
C GLY A 61 23.37 1.10 21.74
N ARG A 62 22.76 1.95 22.53
CA ARG A 62 21.31 1.97 22.74
C ARG A 62 20.74 0.84 23.63
N GLU A 63 21.59 0.08 24.30
CA GLU A 63 21.16 -0.97 25.22
C GLU A 63 20.32 -0.39 26.37
N ASN A 64 20.69 0.81 26.84
CA ASN A 64 19.93 1.53 27.85
C ASN A 64 18.55 1.96 27.34
N GLU A 65 18.49 2.44 26.11
CA GLU A 65 17.24 2.84 25.47
C GLU A 65 16.32 1.64 25.21
N LEU A 66 16.88 0.50 24.80
CA LEU A 66 16.12 -0.76 24.67
C LEU A 66 15.54 -1.20 26.02
N PHE A 67 16.32 -1.09 27.08
CA PHE A 67 15.87 -1.38 28.45
C PHE A 67 14.76 -0.42 28.91
N LEU A 68 14.92 0.88 28.67
CA LEU A 68 13.90 1.88 29.01
C LEU A 68 12.59 1.66 28.22
N ILE A 69 12.67 1.31 26.93
CA ILE A 69 11.48 0.94 26.14
C ILE A 69 10.78 -0.24 26.80
N HIS A 70 11.55 -1.28 27.17
CA HIS A 70 11.00 -2.46 27.84
C HIS A 70 10.30 -2.08 29.15
N GLN A 71 10.94 -1.29 29.99
CA GLN A 71 10.39 -0.80 31.26
C GLN A 71 9.08 -0.04 31.07
N HIS A 72 9.07 0.91 30.10
CA HIS A 72 7.87 1.69 29.80
C HIS A 72 6.71 0.81 29.29
N LEU A 73 7.00 -0.15 28.44
CA LEU A 73 5.98 -1.09 27.94
C LEU A 73 5.45 -2.02 29.01
N GLN A 74 6.24 -2.35 30.04
CA GLN A 74 5.76 -3.15 31.19
C GLN A 74 4.93 -2.34 32.18
N THR A 75 5.27 -1.07 32.40
CA THR A 75 4.61 -0.22 33.41
C THR A 75 3.37 0.53 32.88
N SER A 76 3.44 1.03 31.66
CA SER A 76 2.40 1.90 31.09
C SER A 76 1.67 1.32 29.86
N ASN A 77 2.05 0.14 29.39
CA ASN A 77 1.59 -0.47 28.15
C ASN A 77 1.90 0.34 26.87
N HIS A 78 2.50 1.51 26.99
CA HIS A 78 2.86 2.39 25.89
C HIS A 78 4.30 2.88 26.06
N ALA A 79 5.02 2.94 24.96
CA ALA A 79 6.30 3.64 24.87
C ALA A 79 6.33 4.49 23.59
N VAL A 80 6.85 5.69 23.69
CA VAL A 80 7.00 6.58 22.54
C VAL A 80 8.48 6.91 22.37
N ILE A 81 9.03 6.55 21.22
CA ILE A 81 10.37 6.96 20.81
C ILE A 81 10.24 8.26 20.03
N SER A 82 10.54 9.35 20.68
CA SER A 82 10.64 10.67 20.05
C SER A 82 12.10 11.04 19.76
N ALA A 83 12.30 12.11 19.03
CA ALA A 83 13.62 12.74 18.87
C ALA A 83 13.52 14.20 19.25
N VAL A 84 14.66 14.84 19.49
CA VAL A 84 14.72 16.30 19.54
C VAL A 84 14.14 16.86 18.23
N GLU A 85 13.34 17.88 18.33
CA GLU A 85 12.51 18.42 17.25
C GLU A 85 13.30 18.60 15.93
N GLY A 86 12.80 18.02 14.84
CA GLY A 86 13.41 18.13 13.50
C GLY A 86 14.51 17.14 13.15
N MET A 87 14.96 16.24 14.03
CA MET A 87 16.05 15.30 13.73
C MET A 87 15.58 14.03 13.04
N GLY A 88 15.87 13.93 11.71
CA GLY A 88 15.86 12.68 10.96
C GLY A 88 17.18 11.91 11.10
N GLY A 89 17.15 10.60 10.90
CA GLY A 89 18.38 9.76 10.84
C GLY A 89 19.03 9.44 12.19
N ILE A 90 18.37 9.74 13.33
CA ILE A 90 18.86 9.45 14.69
C ILE A 90 18.69 7.96 15.09
N GLY A 91 17.94 7.19 14.30
CA GLY A 91 17.79 5.75 14.50
C GLY A 91 16.53 5.31 15.25
N LYS A 92 15.43 6.09 15.25
CA LYS A 92 14.17 5.73 15.91
C LYS A 92 13.56 4.44 15.40
N THR A 93 13.36 4.36 14.09
CA THR A 93 12.83 3.17 13.40
C THR A 93 13.74 1.97 13.63
N GLU A 94 15.06 2.15 13.52
CA GLU A 94 16.01 1.08 13.75
C GLU A 94 15.98 0.57 15.20
N LEU A 95 15.87 1.48 16.18
CA LEU A 95 15.75 1.10 17.59
C LEU A 95 14.47 0.27 17.86
N ALA A 96 13.34 0.69 17.26
CA ALA A 96 12.09 -0.07 17.35
C ALA A 96 12.19 -1.43 16.65
N THR A 97 12.88 -1.50 15.49
CA THR A 97 13.14 -2.76 14.77
C THR A 97 13.99 -3.71 15.63
N GLN A 98 15.08 -3.21 16.19
CA GLN A 98 15.97 -4.01 17.04
C GLN A 98 15.26 -4.47 18.31
N TYR A 99 14.44 -3.63 18.94
CA TYR A 99 13.58 -4.04 20.06
C TYR A 99 12.63 -5.17 19.65
N SER A 100 11.99 -5.04 18.51
CA SER A 100 11.04 -6.04 18.00
C SER A 100 11.74 -7.37 17.68
N LEU A 101 12.90 -7.33 17.03
CA LEU A 101 13.70 -8.52 16.71
C LEU A 101 14.22 -9.22 17.98
N LEU A 102 14.71 -8.46 18.95
CA LEU A 102 15.12 -8.99 20.25
C LEU A 102 13.99 -9.77 20.92
N HIS A 103 12.80 -9.18 20.98
CA HIS A 103 11.64 -9.78 21.62
C HIS A 103 10.96 -10.86 20.78
N LEU A 104 11.12 -10.86 19.46
CA LEU A 104 10.78 -12.00 18.61
C LEU A 104 11.68 -13.20 18.95
N PHE A 105 12.99 -12.98 19.08
CA PHE A 105 13.94 -14.00 19.47
C PHE A 105 13.66 -14.55 20.88
N LEU A 106 13.35 -13.68 21.84
CA LEU A 106 13.01 -14.05 23.22
C LEU A 106 11.60 -14.64 23.37
N ASN A 107 10.79 -14.71 22.31
CA ASN A 107 9.39 -15.14 22.35
C ASN A 107 8.54 -14.42 23.42
N SER A 108 8.79 -13.13 23.63
CA SER A 108 8.15 -12.35 24.69
C SER A 108 6.69 -11.99 24.36
N TYR A 109 6.35 -11.90 23.07
CA TYR A 109 5.04 -11.49 22.59
C TYR A 109 4.33 -12.63 21.87
N LEU A 110 3.75 -13.55 22.68
CA LEU A 110 3.08 -14.76 22.17
C LEU A 110 1.88 -14.48 21.29
N GLY A 111 1.22 -13.34 21.50
CA GLY A 111 0.12 -12.85 20.65
C GLY A 111 0.58 -12.26 19.30
N GLY A 112 1.90 -12.09 19.11
CA GLY A 112 2.50 -11.60 17.88
C GLY A 112 3.09 -10.19 17.97
N ILE A 113 3.82 -9.81 16.90
CA ILE A 113 4.40 -8.47 16.71
C ILE A 113 3.85 -7.88 15.42
N CYS A 114 3.00 -6.88 15.55
CA CYS A 114 2.37 -6.19 14.44
C CYS A 114 3.07 -4.86 14.18
N TRP A 115 3.73 -4.74 13.02
CA TRP A 115 4.41 -3.53 12.58
C TRP A 115 3.55 -2.76 11.58
N LEU A 116 3.35 -1.47 11.84
CA LEU A 116 2.52 -0.57 11.03
C LEU A 116 3.31 0.68 10.68
N SER A 117 3.16 1.17 9.45
CA SER A 117 3.73 2.45 9.03
C SER A 117 2.65 3.53 9.02
N ALA A 118 2.90 4.64 9.70
CA ALA A 118 1.96 5.78 9.73
C ALA A 118 2.14 6.75 8.55
N THR A 119 3.12 6.50 7.68
CA THR A 119 3.35 7.28 6.47
C THR A 119 2.49 6.77 5.32
N ASN A 120 1.66 7.63 4.72
CA ASN A 120 0.95 7.45 3.45
C ASN A 120 0.01 6.22 3.31
N GLN A 121 -0.27 5.46 4.36
CA GLN A 121 -1.20 4.32 4.31
C GLN A 121 -2.24 4.40 5.44
N ASN A 122 -3.45 3.96 5.14
CA ASN A 122 -4.49 3.82 6.16
C ASN A 122 -4.05 2.78 7.19
N LEU A 123 -3.83 3.21 8.44
CA LEU A 123 -3.36 2.36 9.53
C LEU A 123 -4.34 1.22 9.82
N GLY A 124 -5.63 1.51 9.73
CA GLY A 124 -6.68 0.51 9.93
C GLY A 124 -6.60 -0.63 8.93
N LEU A 125 -6.34 -0.34 7.65
CA LEU A 125 -6.18 -1.37 6.61
C LEU A 125 -4.95 -2.25 6.86
N GLN A 126 -3.85 -1.69 7.35
CA GLN A 126 -2.66 -2.48 7.70
C GLN A 126 -2.94 -3.44 8.85
N ILE A 127 -3.68 -3.00 9.89
CA ILE A 127 -4.11 -3.84 11.01
C ILE A 127 -4.99 -4.99 10.52
N ILE A 128 -5.99 -4.68 9.72
CA ILE A 128 -6.90 -5.67 9.13
C ILE A 128 -6.11 -6.68 8.29
N GLN A 129 -5.18 -6.19 7.47
CA GLN A 129 -4.36 -7.07 6.66
C GLN A 129 -3.48 -7.99 7.50
N PHE A 130 -2.85 -7.47 8.57
CA PHE A 130 -2.09 -8.30 9.50
C PHE A 130 -2.96 -9.39 10.12
N CYS A 131 -4.17 -9.02 10.54
CA CYS A 131 -5.12 -9.97 11.11
C CYS A 131 -5.48 -11.10 10.14
N ARG A 132 -5.73 -10.77 8.87
CA ARG A 132 -6.04 -11.75 7.83
C ARG A 132 -4.86 -12.66 7.52
N THR A 133 -3.70 -12.07 7.28
CA THR A 133 -2.53 -12.81 6.76
C THR A 133 -1.78 -13.60 7.83
N HIS A 134 -1.76 -13.11 9.08
CA HIS A 134 -0.92 -13.67 10.13
C HIS A 134 -1.71 -14.30 11.27
N LEU A 135 -2.96 -13.89 11.49
CA LEU A 135 -3.80 -14.41 12.57
C LEU A 135 -4.95 -15.31 12.06
N GLY A 136 -5.18 -15.35 10.74
CA GLY A 136 -6.34 -16.04 10.18
C GLY A 136 -7.67 -15.44 10.61
N LEU A 137 -7.67 -14.18 11.07
CA LEU A 137 -8.87 -13.46 11.48
C LEU A 137 -9.40 -12.69 10.27
N ASN A 138 -10.67 -12.91 9.98
CA ASN A 138 -11.38 -12.19 8.94
C ASN A 138 -12.36 -11.23 9.62
N PRO A 139 -11.91 -9.97 9.89
CA PRO A 139 -12.82 -8.98 10.45
C PRO A 139 -13.99 -8.74 9.51
N PRO A 140 -15.18 -8.50 10.04
CA PRO A 140 -16.36 -8.16 9.27
C PRO A 140 -16.08 -6.98 8.31
N ASP A 141 -16.23 -7.23 7.01
CA ASP A 141 -15.93 -6.22 6.00
C ASP A 141 -17.07 -5.19 5.80
N ASP A 142 -18.22 -5.41 6.47
CA ASP A 142 -19.33 -4.46 6.60
C ASP A 142 -19.07 -3.38 7.64
N PHE A 143 -18.13 -3.62 8.52
CA PHE A 143 -17.68 -2.59 9.43
C PHE A 143 -16.87 -1.56 8.65
N ASP A 144 -17.07 -0.29 8.93
CA ASP A 144 -16.07 0.68 8.55
C ASP A 144 -14.69 0.24 9.08
N VAL A 145 -13.64 0.73 8.49
CA VAL A 145 -12.26 0.35 8.84
C VAL A 145 -12.03 0.44 10.36
N LEU A 146 -12.66 1.40 11.04
CA LEU A 146 -12.50 1.58 12.47
C LEU A 146 -13.19 0.46 13.27
N LEU A 147 -14.37 0.05 12.87
CA LEU A 147 -15.09 -1.06 13.50
C LEU A 147 -14.41 -2.39 13.22
N GLN A 148 -13.89 -2.61 12.01
CA GLN A 148 -13.08 -3.77 11.68
C GLN A 148 -11.83 -3.87 12.58
N VAL A 149 -11.14 -2.76 12.78
CA VAL A 149 -9.99 -2.71 13.68
C VAL A 149 -10.39 -3.03 15.13
N LYS A 150 -11.51 -2.47 15.61
CA LYS A 150 -12.02 -2.79 16.95
C LYS A 150 -12.39 -4.26 17.09
N TRP A 151 -12.96 -4.85 16.06
CA TRP A 151 -13.29 -6.27 16.01
C TRP A 151 -12.01 -7.13 16.06
N CYS A 152 -10.95 -6.75 15.31
CA CYS A 152 -9.65 -7.39 15.35
C CYS A 152 -9.07 -7.38 16.77
N TRP A 153 -9.12 -6.23 17.45
CA TRP A 153 -8.63 -6.11 18.82
C TRP A 153 -9.35 -7.03 19.81
N GLN A 154 -10.65 -7.24 19.65
CA GLN A 154 -11.45 -8.11 20.52
C GLN A 154 -11.18 -9.61 20.32
N ARG A 155 -10.74 -9.99 19.13
CA ARG A 155 -10.53 -11.41 18.73
C ARG A 155 -9.08 -11.74 18.47
N TRP A 156 -8.20 -10.83 18.83
CA TRP A 156 -6.77 -11.08 18.71
C TRP A 156 -6.38 -12.32 19.49
N ARG A 157 -5.42 -13.07 18.95
CA ARG A 157 -4.87 -14.28 19.56
C ARG A 157 -4.48 -14.05 21.03
N GLU A 158 -4.64 -15.07 21.87
CA GLU A 158 -4.19 -15.04 23.26
C GLU A 158 -2.68 -14.79 23.36
N GLY A 159 -2.28 -14.13 24.43
CA GLY A 159 -0.90 -13.74 24.72
C GLY A 159 -0.65 -12.25 24.51
N THR A 160 0.47 -11.79 25.05
CA THR A 160 0.89 -10.38 24.92
C THR A 160 1.24 -10.06 23.48
N VAL A 161 0.81 -8.90 22.99
CA VAL A 161 1.01 -8.41 21.62
C VAL A 161 1.86 -7.15 21.66
N LEU A 162 2.84 -7.03 20.77
CA LEU A 162 3.54 -5.79 20.51
C LEU A 162 2.98 -5.16 19.22
N LEU A 163 2.43 -3.96 19.34
CA LEU A 163 2.04 -3.12 18.21
C LEU A 163 3.09 -2.03 18.03
N VAL A 164 3.76 -2.00 16.90
CA VAL A 164 4.71 -0.94 16.54
C VAL A 164 4.08 -0.04 15.50
N ILE A 165 4.06 1.27 15.74
CA ILE A 165 3.55 2.28 14.79
C ILE A 165 4.70 3.23 14.48
N ASP A 166 5.26 3.07 13.28
CA ASP A 166 6.46 3.78 12.85
C ASP A 166 6.13 5.09 12.10
N ASP A 167 6.95 6.12 12.37
CA ASP A 167 6.96 7.47 11.78
C ASP A 167 5.61 8.21 11.86
N VAL A 168 5.03 8.27 13.05
CA VAL A 168 3.77 8.99 13.30
C VAL A 168 3.97 10.49 13.14
N GLN A 169 3.28 11.08 12.17
CA GLN A 169 3.28 12.53 11.89
C GLN A 169 2.07 13.26 12.48
N ASN A 170 0.98 12.54 12.73
CA ASN A 170 -0.24 13.06 13.33
C ASN A 170 -0.84 12.04 14.30
N TYR A 171 -0.73 12.31 15.59
CA TYR A 171 -1.23 11.42 16.64
C TYR A 171 -2.75 11.30 16.62
N SER A 172 -3.48 12.41 16.35
CA SER A 172 -4.94 12.38 16.30
C SER A 172 -5.47 11.48 15.19
N ALA A 173 -4.73 11.31 14.10
CA ALA A 173 -5.10 10.44 12.99
C ALA A 173 -4.98 8.95 13.33
N ILE A 174 -4.01 8.57 14.19
CA ILE A 174 -3.81 7.18 14.58
C ILE A 174 -4.63 6.77 15.80
N GLN A 175 -5.01 7.72 16.65
CA GLN A 175 -5.69 7.50 17.92
C GLN A 175 -6.94 6.60 17.82
N PRO A 176 -7.81 6.75 16.81
CA PRO A 176 -9.00 5.90 16.65
C PRO A 176 -8.68 4.41 16.44
N TYR A 177 -7.50 4.10 15.90
CA TYR A 177 -7.06 2.75 15.54
C TYR A 177 -6.24 2.05 16.62
N LEU A 178 -5.92 2.74 17.73
CA LEU A 178 -5.16 2.15 18.82
C LEU A 178 -5.96 1.04 19.51
N PRO A 179 -5.29 -0.02 20.02
CA PRO A 179 -5.96 -1.09 20.74
C PRO A 179 -6.55 -0.58 22.07
N PRO A 180 -7.54 -1.31 22.62
CA PRO A 180 -8.09 -0.96 23.94
C PRO A 180 -6.98 -1.03 25.00
N GLN A 181 -7.09 -0.18 26.02
CA GLN A 181 -6.17 -0.22 27.15
C GLN A 181 -6.39 -1.53 27.94
N SER A 182 -5.60 -2.54 27.62
CA SER A 182 -5.61 -3.84 28.29
C SER A 182 -4.20 -4.32 28.54
N SER A 183 -4.04 -5.27 29.45
CA SER A 183 -2.74 -5.89 29.71
C SER A 183 -2.20 -6.73 28.55
N GLN A 184 -3.03 -6.99 27.53
CA GLN A 184 -2.66 -7.78 26.37
C GLN A 184 -1.79 -7.00 25.38
N PHE A 185 -2.08 -5.71 25.15
CA PHE A 185 -1.42 -4.92 24.12
C PHE A 185 -0.34 -4.02 24.69
N ARG A 186 0.81 -3.99 24.00
CA ARG A 186 1.92 -3.09 24.23
C ARG A 186 2.10 -2.27 22.94
N VAL A 187 2.10 -0.94 23.06
CA VAL A 187 2.16 -0.04 21.90
C VAL A 187 3.47 0.72 21.90
N LEU A 188 4.27 0.53 20.87
CA LEU A 188 5.52 1.24 20.63
C LEU A 188 5.35 2.20 19.46
N ILE A 189 5.53 3.49 19.68
CA ILE A 189 5.36 4.53 18.66
C ILE A 189 6.70 5.19 18.37
N THR A 190 7.05 5.34 17.10
CA THR A 190 8.14 6.23 16.70
C THR A 190 7.57 7.51 16.07
N THR A 191 8.12 8.65 16.43
CA THR A 191 7.62 9.93 15.94
C THR A 191 8.70 11.02 15.95
N ARG A 192 8.50 12.07 15.15
CA ARG A 192 9.28 13.33 15.20
C ARG A 192 8.59 14.37 16.07
N LEU A 193 7.36 14.12 16.48
CA LEU A 193 6.58 15.02 17.32
C LEU A 193 6.94 14.85 18.79
N LYS A 194 6.89 15.93 19.54
CA LYS A 194 6.95 15.85 20.99
C LYS A 194 5.54 15.50 21.50
N LEU A 195 5.35 14.27 21.90
CA LEU A 195 4.09 13.79 22.47
C LEU A 195 4.22 13.74 24.00
N ASP A 196 3.35 14.46 24.71
CA ASP A 196 3.27 14.41 26.18
C ASP A 196 2.50 13.14 26.62
N LEU A 197 3.05 11.97 26.32
CA LEU A 197 2.52 10.67 26.74
C LEU A 197 3.41 10.06 27.81
N SER A 198 2.79 9.38 28.77
CA SER A 198 3.55 8.59 29.75
C SER A 198 4.37 7.51 29.01
N GLY A 199 5.67 7.41 29.32
CA GLY A 199 6.56 6.50 28.62
C GLY A 199 7.24 7.08 27.38
N SER A 200 7.32 8.40 27.26
CA SER A 200 8.05 9.07 26.18
C SER A 200 9.56 9.02 26.44
N LEU A 201 10.29 8.40 25.48
CA LEU A 201 11.75 8.38 25.42
C LEU A 201 12.24 9.33 24.33
N SER A 202 12.94 10.39 24.74
CA SER A 202 13.59 11.29 23.78
C SER A 202 14.97 10.76 23.41
N LEU A 203 15.08 10.27 22.17
CA LEU A 203 16.31 9.70 21.67
C LEU A 203 17.36 10.79 21.42
N GLN A 204 18.51 10.66 22.05
CA GLN A 204 19.65 11.54 21.88
C GLN A 204 20.57 11.05 20.74
N ILE A 205 21.49 11.88 20.28
CA ILE A 205 22.59 11.47 19.40
C ILE A 205 23.46 10.40 20.10
N LEU A 206 24.23 9.63 19.33
CA LEU A 206 25.16 8.66 19.91
C LEU A 206 26.19 9.37 20.80
N SER A 207 26.60 8.74 21.89
CA SER A 207 27.80 9.15 22.62
C SER A 207 29.04 9.03 21.72
N LEU A 208 30.13 9.70 22.03
CA LEU A 208 31.34 9.61 21.22
C LEU A 208 31.89 8.15 21.15
N PRO A 209 31.93 7.39 22.26
CA PRO A 209 32.32 5.98 22.21
C PRO A 209 31.44 5.11 21.32
N GLU A 210 30.12 5.30 21.35
CA GLU A 210 29.19 4.58 20.47
C GLU A 210 29.36 4.95 19.01
N ALA A 211 29.53 6.23 18.71
CA ALA A 211 29.80 6.72 17.35
C ALA A 211 31.13 6.15 16.81
N MET A 212 32.17 6.09 17.61
CA MET A 212 33.46 5.47 17.29
C MET A 212 33.30 3.96 17.08
N ALA A 213 32.57 3.26 17.92
CA ALA A 213 32.30 1.84 17.78
C ALA A 213 31.52 1.52 16.50
N LEU A 214 30.54 2.36 16.13
CA LEU A 214 29.84 2.24 14.86
C LEU A 214 30.78 2.47 13.66
N LEU A 215 31.59 3.51 13.72
CA LEU A 215 32.54 3.83 12.64
C LEU A 215 33.58 2.71 12.49
N SER A 216 34.08 2.16 13.61
CA SER A 216 35.02 1.03 13.63
C SER A 216 34.50 -0.21 12.90
N LYS A 217 33.24 -0.57 13.16
CA LYS A 217 32.59 -1.69 12.45
C LYS A 217 32.46 -1.43 10.93
N LEU A 218 32.33 -0.18 10.52
CA LEU A 218 32.17 0.19 9.12
C LEU A 218 33.50 0.23 8.33
N ILE A 219 34.55 0.82 8.91
CA ILE A 219 35.84 1.03 8.22
C ILE A 219 36.94 0.03 8.62
N GLY A 220 36.73 -0.72 9.71
CA GLY A 220 37.67 -1.67 10.28
C GLY A 220 38.49 -1.07 11.45
N GLU A 221 38.78 -1.90 12.45
CA GLU A 221 39.49 -1.50 13.68
C GLU A 221 40.91 -1.01 13.41
N ASP A 222 41.64 -1.68 12.52
CA ASP A 222 43.04 -1.34 12.20
C ASP A 222 43.14 0.07 11.59
N SER A 223 42.22 0.43 10.72
CA SER A 223 42.18 1.75 10.08
C SER A 223 41.84 2.87 11.09
N LEU A 224 40.98 2.56 12.05
CA LEU A 224 40.56 3.51 13.06
C LEU A 224 41.65 3.73 14.11
N ASN A 225 42.35 2.69 14.54
CA ASN A 225 43.42 2.75 15.53
C ASN A 225 44.62 3.60 15.07
N GLN A 226 44.84 3.68 13.76
CA GLN A 226 45.90 4.49 13.19
C GLN A 226 45.59 6.00 13.14
N GLU A 227 44.30 6.36 13.13
CA GLU A 227 43.80 7.74 13.00
C GLU A 227 42.76 8.11 14.06
N THR A 228 42.86 7.61 15.29
CA THR A 228 41.83 7.74 16.35
C THR A 228 41.34 9.17 16.56
N ALA A 229 42.26 10.16 16.68
CA ALA A 229 41.89 11.55 16.89
C ALA A 229 41.12 12.16 15.69
N LEU A 230 41.48 11.76 14.46
CA LEU A 230 40.80 12.21 13.25
C LEU A 230 39.44 11.51 13.08
N ALA A 231 39.31 10.27 13.51
CA ALA A 231 38.05 9.55 13.53
C ALA A 231 37.08 10.13 14.57
N GLU A 232 37.58 10.55 15.74
CA GLU A 232 36.79 11.29 16.73
C GLU A 232 36.28 12.63 16.17
N GLU A 233 37.16 13.41 15.52
CA GLU A 233 36.79 14.64 14.85
C GLU A 233 35.75 14.39 13.75
N LEU A 234 35.89 13.30 12.99
CA LEU A 234 34.92 12.89 11.95
C LEU A 234 33.55 12.59 12.56
N CYS A 235 33.51 11.81 13.64
CA CYS A 235 32.28 11.52 14.38
C CYS A 235 31.59 12.80 14.89
N GLN A 236 32.35 13.74 15.45
CA GLN A 236 31.84 15.02 15.92
C GLN A 236 31.29 15.85 14.77
N ARG A 237 32.02 15.99 13.66
CA ARG A 237 31.58 16.76 12.48
C ARG A 237 30.34 16.18 11.81
N LEU A 238 30.09 14.88 11.93
CA LEU A 238 28.88 14.21 11.46
C LEU A 238 27.72 14.29 12.48
N GLY A 239 27.90 15.04 13.57
CA GLY A 239 26.90 15.21 14.62
C GLY A 239 26.60 13.92 15.37
N ARG A 240 27.47 12.92 15.30
CA ARG A 240 27.29 11.58 15.92
C ARG A 240 25.95 10.93 15.55
N LEU A 241 25.44 11.23 14.32
CA LEU A 241 24.21 10.64 13.80
C LEU A 241 24.48 9.28 13.15
N PRO A 242 23.76 8.22 13.53
CA PRO A 242 23.93 6.90 12.95
C PRO A 242 23.90 6.87 11.43
N LEU A 243 22.92 7.54 10.81
CA LEU A 243 22.78 7.57 9.35
C LEU A 243 23.98 8.26 8.67
N ALA A 244 24.44 9.41 9.22
CA ALA A 244 25.58 10.11 8.66
C ALA A 244 26.87 9.29 8.78
N LEU A 245 27.07 8.62 9.93
CA LEU A 245 28.21 7.74 10.16
C LEU A 245 28.19 6.53 9.23
N GLN A 246 27.03 5.90 8.99
CA GLN A 246 26.88 4.79 8.06
C GLN A 246 27.24 5.20 6.64
N LEU A 247 26.72 6.31 6.16
CA LEU A 247 27.01 6.83 4.81
C LEU A 247 28.50 7.13 4.62
N VAL A 248 29.07 7.88 5.57
CA VAL A 248 30.47 8.28 5.49
C VAL A 248 31.41 7.10 5.71
N GLY A 249 31.14 6.21 6.66
CA GLY A 249 31.94 5.02 6.90
C GLY A 249 32.03 4.11 5.67
N ARG A 250 30.89 3.91 4.99
CA ARG A 250 30.84 3.14 3.74
C ARG A 250 31.52 3.86 2.59
N TYR A 251 31.39 5.17 2.49
CA TYR A 251 32.12 5.97 1.52
C TYR A 251 33.63 5.83 1.71
N VAL A 252 34.13 5.97 2.95
CA VAL A 252 35.54 5.79 3.32
C VAL A 252 36.03 4.40 2.91
N LYS A 253 35.27 3.35 3.26
CA LYS A 253 35.58 1.96 2.91
C LYS A 253 35.57 1.74 1.39
N TYR A 254 34.55 2.23 0.69
CA TYR A 254 34.42 2.08 -0.76
C TYR A 254 35.55 2.76 -1.52
N ARG A 255 35.93 3.97 -1.10
CA ARG A 255 36.99 4.77 -1.73
C ARG A 255 38.38 4.44 -1.20
N GLN A 256 38.51 3.61 -0.17
CA GLN A 256 39.78 3.26 0.49
C GLN A 256 40.57 4.52 0.86
N ILE A 257 39.90 5.54 1.43
CA ILE A 257 40.55 6.79 1.87
C ILE A 257 40.67 6.82 3.38
N SER A 258 41.58 7.68 3.88
CA SER A 258 41.79 7.93 5.31
C SER A 258 40.71 8.86 5.90
N CYS A 259 40.57 8.86 7.24
CA CYS A 259 39.73 9.81 7.95
C CYS A 259 40.19 11.26 7.68
N ALA A 260 41.49 11.52 7.57
CA ALA A 260 42.05 12.82 7.22
C ALA A 260 41.54 13.32 5.86
N GLU A 261 41.59 12.48 4.82
CA GLU A 261 41.10 12.84 3.49
C GLU A 261 39.57 13.02 3.49
N MET A 262 38.82 12.23 4.27
CA MET A 262 37.38 12.40 4.41
C MET A 262 37.03 13.74 5.06
N LEU A 263 37.73 14.12 6.14
CA LEU A 263 37.55 15.41 6.77
C LEU A 263 37.85 16.58 5.81
N ARG A 264 38.89 16.46 4.99
CA ARG A 264 39.24 17.45 3.96
C ARG A 264 38.09 17.60 2.93
N ARG A 265 37.48 16.49 2.50
CA ARG A 265 36.36 16.51 1.54
C ARG A 265 35.09 17.10 2.15
N LEU A 266 34.77 16.78 3.40
CA LEU A 266 33.67 17.40 4.12
C LEU A 266 33.89 18.91 4.29
N ALA A 267 35.11 19.31 4.60
CA ALA A 267 35.50 20.71 4.70
C ALA A 267 35.29 21.49 3.38
N ALA A 268 35.65 20.89 2.25
CA ALA A 268 35.42 21.47 0.92
C ALA A 268 33.93 21.67 0.58
N LYS A 269 33.02 20.95 1.25
CA LYS A 269 31.56 21.08 1.11
C LYS A 269 30.94 22.08 2.09
N GLY A 270 31.71 22.87 2.82
CA GLY A 270 31.25 23.93 3.69
C GLY A 270 30.95 23.50 5.14
N ILE A 271 31.40 22.32 5.55
CA ILE A 271 31.29 21.83 6.94
C ILE A 271 32.53 22.27 7.74
N ASN A 272 32.95 23.50 7.61
CA ASN A 272 34.15 24.03 8.28
C ASN A 272 33.83 24.88 9.52
N HIS A 273 32.61 24.94 10.02
CA HIS A 273 32.27 25.88 11.04
C HIS A 273 32.58 25.34 12.45
N PRO A 274 33.24 26.20 13.34
CA PRO A 274 33.46 25.85 14.75
C PRO A 274 32.18 25.72 15.59
N ALA A 275 31.00 25.88 14.97
CA ALA A 275 29.69 25.73 15.60
C ALA A 275 29.36 24.34 16.12
N PHE A 276 30.29 23.37 16.04
CA PHE A 276 30.16 22.06 16.65
C PHE A 276 30.46 22.01 18.15
N ASP A 277 30.95 23.14 18.73
CA ASP A 277 31.07 23.34 20.17
C ASP A 277 29.80 23.94 20.80
N ILE A 278 28.70 24.02 20.05
CA ILE A 278 27.44 24.62 20.52
C ILE A 278 26.68 23.62 21.35
N ASP A 279 26.19 24.07 22.51
CA ASP A 279 25.38 23.27 23.44
C ASP A 279 24.15 22.67 22.77
N ALA A 280 23.77 21.43 23.11
CA ALA A 280 22.67 20.68 22.50
C ALA A 280 21.29 21.38 22.58
N HIS A 281 21.21 22.51 23.31
CA HIS A 281 20.02 23.34 23.47
C HIS A 281 19.95 24.54 22.52
N ASP A 282 20.96 24.75 21.66
CA ASP A 282 20.96 25.89 20.71
C ASP A 282 20.17 25.54 19.44
N PRO A 283 19.20 26.37 19.02
CA PRO A 283 18.42 26.13 17.79
C PRO A 283 19.26 26.02 16.50
N THR A 284 20.47 26.57 16.49
CA THR A 284 21.40 26.48 15.34
C THR A 284 22.07 25.12 15.22
N TRP A 285 22.04 24.30 16.28
CA TRP A 285 22.62 22.98 16.33
C TRP A 285 21.92 21.99 15.38
N THR A 286 20.59 22.00 15.32
CA THR A 286 19.80 21.19 14.39
C THR A 286 20.15 21.48 12.92
N LEU A 287 20.39 22.75 12.57
CA LEU A 287 20.80 23.16 11.23
C LEU A 287 22.19 22.63 10.85
N SER A 288 23.14 22.57 11.81
CA SER A 288 24.50 22.10 11.55
C SER A 288 24.53 20.58 11.30
N ILE A 289 23.74 19.81 12.05
CA ILE A 289 23.61 18.34 11.89
C ILE A 289 22.95 17.99 10.56
N THR A 290 21.88 18.69 10.18
CA THR A 290 21.22 18.50 8.88
C THR A 290 22.19 18.79 7.73
N ARG A 291 23.09 19.76 7.85
CA ARG A 291 24.17 20.01 6.88
C ARG A 291 25.17 18.87 6.78
N GLY A 292 25.53 18.23 7.90
CA GLY A 292 26.42 17.07 7.92
C GLY A 292 25.87 15.89 7.15
N VAL A 293 24.61 15.55 7.37
CA VAL A 293 23.90 14.48 6.62
C VAL A 293 23.80 14.84 5.14
N GLN A 294 23.43 16.07 4.82
CA GLN A 294 23.31 16.54 3.45
C GLN A 294 24.66 16.48 2.71
N ALA A 295 25.76 16.83 3.36
CA ALA A 295 27.07 16.75 2.74
C ALA A 295 27.55 15.30 2.54
N ALA A 296 27.18 14.38 3.44
CA ALA A 296 27.45 12.95 3.26
C ALA A 296 26.69 12.39 2.04
N PHE A 297 25.44 12.79 1.85
CA PHE A 297 24.70 12.47 0.63
C PHE A 297 25.32 13.06 -0.63
N GLU A 298 25.75 14.35 -0.57
CA GLU A 298 26.40 15.00 -1.72
C GLU A 298 27.68 14.29 -2.12
N LEU A 299 28.52 13.89 -1.17
CA LEU A 299 29.74 13.15 -1.46
C LEU A 299 29.45 11.77 -2.09
N SER A 300 28.46 11.06 -1.58
CA SER A 300 28.03 9.78 -2.16
C SER A 300 27.47 9.98 -3.58
N TRP A 301 26.71 11.04 -3.79
CA TRP A 301 26.13 11.40 -5.09
C TRP A 301 27.17 11.73 -6.16
N GLU A 302 28.26 12.39 -5.78
CA GLU A 302 29.30 12.81 -6.73
C GLU A 302 30.16 11.66 -7.27
N ILE A 303 30.20 10.54 -6.57
CA ILE A 303 31.03 9.41 -6.97
C ILE A 303 30.33 8.33 -7.74
N ILE A 304 28.99 8.33 -7.70
CA ILE A 304 28.20 7.36 -8.46
C ILE A 304 28.16 7.73 -9.94
N SER A 305 28.02 6.70 -10.77
CA SER A 305 27.91 6.85 -12.21
C SER A 305 26.69 7.70 -12.60
N TYR A 306 26.71 8.23 -13.82
CA TYR A 306 25.57 8.98 -14.35
C TYR A 306 24.30 8.11 -14.38
N SER A 307 24.42 6.82 -14.77
CA SER A 307 23.30 5.88 -14.76
C SER A 307 22.74 5.66 -13.35
N ALA A 308 23.59 5.60 -12.32
CA ALA A 308 23.15 5.49 -10.93
C ALA A 308 22.48 6.79 -10.43
N GLN A 309 22.96 7.97 -10.86
CA GLN A 309 22.32 9.24 -10.58
C GLN A 309 20.93 9.33 -11.24
N GLU A 310 20.80 8.90 -12.48
CA GLU A 310 19.53 8.87 -13.22
C GLU A 310 18.55 7.91 -12.55
N LEU A 311 18.99 6.70 -12.18
CA LEU A 311 18.18 5.75 -11.42
C LEU A 311 17.75 6.32 -10.07
N GLY A 312 18.66 6.96 -9.33
CA GLY A 312 18.31 7.62 -8.06
C GLY A 312 17.21 8.69 -8.22
N CYS A 313 17.33 9.52 -9.26
CA CYS A 313 16.31 10.51 -9.61
C CYS A 313 14.96 9.86 -9.99
N LEU A 314 14.99 8.75 -10.73
CA LEU A 314 13.79 7.98 -11.06
C LEU A 314 13.13 7.42 -9.81
N LEU A 315 13.91 6.82 -8.90
CA LEU A 315 13.41 6.24 -7.67
C LEU A 315 12.73 7.26 -6.74
N SER A 316 13.14 8.53 -6.80
CA SER A 316 12.49 9.60 -6.03
C SER A 316 11.08 9.97 -6.52
N LEU A 317 10.62 9.42 -7.63
CA LEU A 317 9.25 9.59 -8.14
C LEU A 317 8.29 8.53 -7.58
N PHE A 318 8.82 7.45 -7.03
CA PHE A 318 8.01 6.41 -6.41
C PHE A 318 7.56 6.82 -5.00
N ALA A 319 6.39 6.32 -4.58
CA ALA A 319 5.96 6.42 -3.20
C ALA A 319 6.95 5.73 -2.25
N LEU A 320 6.97 6.15 -0.99
CA LEU A 320 7.76 5.51 0.08
C LEU A 320 7.14 4.17 0.50
N ALA A 321 7.10 3.24 -0.45
CA ALA A 321 6.60 1.88 -0.33
C ALA A 321 7.57 0.93 -1.03
N PRO A 322 7.49 -0.40 -0.80
CA PRO A 322 8.30 -1.36 -1.52
C PRO A 322 8.11 -1.26 -3.04
N ILE A 323 9.21 -1.14 -3.77
CA ILE A 323 9.23 -0.96 -5.22
C ILE A 323 9.71 -2.27 -5.87
N PRO A 324 8.87 -2.99 -6.63
CA PRO A 324 9.28 -4.15 -7.40
C PRO A 324 10.33 -3.79 -8.46
N TRP A 325 11.35 -4.63 -8.63
CA TRP A 325 12.39 -4.39 -9.63
C TRP A 325 11.84 -4.27 -11.06
N LEU A 326 10.85 -5.09 -11.41
CA LEU A 326 10.17 -5.02 -12.70
C LEU A 326 9.49 -3.66 -12.93
N LEU A 327 8.98 -3.03 -11.89
CA LEU A 327 8.36 -1.72 -11.96
C LEU A 327 9.40 -0.62 -12.22
N ILE A 328 10.57 -0.74 -11.59
CA ILE A 328 11.70 0.16 -11.85
C ILE A 328 12.17 0.01 -13.31
N GLN A 329 12.29 -1.21 -13.79
CA GLN A 329 12.68 -1.49 -15.18
C GLN A 329 11.69 -0.89 -16.20
N SER A 330 10.39 -1.05 -15.98
CA SER A 330 9.36 -0.49 -16.86
C SER A 330 9.36 1.04 -16.85
N ALA A 331 9.58 1.67 -15.69
CA ALA A 331 9.64 3.11 -15.55
C ALA A 331 10.93 3.73 -16.10
N SER A 332 12.05 3.02 -16.06
CA SER A 332 13.34 3.51 -16.57
C SER A 332 13.36 3.59 -18.10
N ARG A 333 12.62 2.69 -18.77
CA ARG A 333 12.71 2.48 -20.24
C ARG A 333 14.14 2.30 -20.75
N GLU A 334 15.09 1.98 -19.86
CA GLU A 334 16.46 1.64 -20.22
C GLU A 334 16.46 0.32 -20.99
N LYS A 335 17.01 0.35 -22.19
CA LYS A 335 17.10 -0.85 -23.03
C LYS A 335 18.22 -1.80 -22.59
N ASN A 336 19.19 -1.28 -21.84
CA ASN A 336 20.30 -2.06 -21.33
C ASN A 336 20.08 -2.43 -19.86
N ILE A 337 19.52 -3.61 -19.63
CA ILE A 337 19.23 -4.16 -18.29
C ILE A 337 20.50 -4.23 -17.44
N GLU A 338 21.66 -4.61 -18.04
CA GLU A 338 22.94 -4.71 -17.33
C GLU A 338 23.40 -3.34 -16.79
N SER A 339 23.18 -2.27 -17.55
CA SER A 339 23.48 -0.89 -17.11
C SER A 339 22.63 -0.50 -15.92
N LEU A 340 21.33 -0.87 -15.92
CA LEU A 340 20.40 -0.59 -14.84
C LEU A 340 20.72 -1.39 -13.56
N GLU A 341 21.10 -2.66 -13.71
CA GLU A 341 21.55 -3.52 -12.61
C GLU A 341 22.84 -2.99 -11.97
N ASN A 342 23.80 -2.58 -12.77
CA ASN A 342 25.04 -1.97 -12.28
C ASN A 342 24.75 -0.68 -11.51
N ALA A 343 23.85 0.18 -12.01
CA ALA A 343 23.41 1.39 -11.33
C ALA A 343 22.73 1.08 -9.98
N ARG A 344 21.89 0.06 -9.94
CA ARG A 344 21.25 -0.43 -8.70
C ARG A 344 22.30 -0.87 -7.68
N ILE A 345 23.22 -1.75 -8.09
CA ILE A 345 24.31 -2.25 -7.22
C ILE A 345 25.15 -1.10 -6.66
N GLU A 346 25.38 -0.08 -7.44
CA GLU A 346 26.14 1.11 -7.01
C GLU A 346 25.39 1.91 -5.95
N LEU A 347 24.07 2.10 -6.11
CA LEU A 347 23.22 2.75 -5.10
C LEU A 347 23.11 1.92 -3.81
N GLU A 348 22.98 0.60 -3.91
CA GLU A 348 22.95 -0.30 -2.75
C GLU A 348 24.26 -0.28 -1.97
N ARG A 349 25.40 -0.31 -2.65
CA ARG A 349 26.73 -0.28 -2.02
C ARG A 349 26.94 0.97 -1.16
N LEU A 350 26.36 2.09 -1.57
CA LEU A 350 26.43 3.35 -0.84
C LEU A 350 25.22 3.59 0.08
N HIS A 351 24.32 2.62 0.21
CA HIS A 351 23.08 2.72 1.00
C HIS A 351 22.15 3.87 0.60
N LEU A 352 22.19 4.26 -0.64
CA LEU A 352 21.22 5.16 -1.24
C LEU A 352 19.95 4.42 -1.69
N LEU A 353 20.00 3.08 -1.77
CA LEU A 353 18.88 2.19 -2.02
C LEU A 353 18.98 0.99 -1.08
N GLN A 354 17.84 0.52 -0.55
CA GLN A 354 17.76 -0.61 0.34
C GLN A 354 17.01 -1.76 -0.34
N SER A 355 17.56 -2.97 -0.27
CA SER A 355 16.86 -4.19 -0.70
C SER A 355 16.07 -4.75 0.47
N GLU A 356 14.77 -4.97 0.31
CA GLU A 356 13.94 -5.67 1.29
C GLU A 356 13.98 -7.19 1.11
N ASN A 357 14.05 -7.62 -0.16
CA ASN A 357 14.25 -9.01 -0.58
C ASN A 357 14.86 -9.03 -2.00
N TYR A 358 14.96 -10.20 -2.64
CA TYR A 358 15.62 -10.35 -3.94
C TYR A 358 15.09 -9.43 -5.04
N ASP A 359 13.81 -9.03 -4.99
CA ASP A 359 13.14 -8.31 -6.08
C ASP A 359 12.45 -6.99 -5.64
N HIS A 360 12.56 -6.59 -4.38
CA HIS A 360 11.90 -5.38 -3.87
C HIS A 360 12.88 -4.43 -3.19
N TYR A 361 12.72 -3.15 -3.47
CA TYR A 361 13.60 -2.09 -3.01
C TYR A 361 12.81 -0.99 -2.30
N GLN A 362 13.45 -0.32 -1.37
CA GLN A 362 12.86 0.81 -0.66
C GLN A 362 13.87 1.94 -0.48
N LEU A 363 13.38 3.17 -0.48
CA LEU A 363 14.15 4.35 -0.12
C LEU A 363 13.89 4.76 1.32
N HIS A 364 14.95 5.11 2.03
CA HIS A 364 14.79 5.83 3.29
C HIS A 364 14.27 7.26 3.02
N GLN A 365 13.35 7.79 3.86
CA GLN A 365 12.72 9.11 3.68
C GLN A 365 13.74 10.22 3.36
N LEU A 366 14.82 10.35 4.13
CA LEU A 366 15.81 11.41 3.92
C LEU A 366 16.58 11.26 2.60
N ILE A 367 16.75 10.03 2.12
CA ILE A 367 17.37 9.78 0.81
C ILE A 367 16.39 10.14 -0.30
N HIS A 368 15.14 9.78 -0.15
CA HIS A 368 14.07 10.16 -1.07
C HIS A 368 13.98 11.70 -1.21
N ASP A 369 13.92 12.44 -0.10
CA ASP A 369 13.88 13.90 -0.08
C ASP A 369 15.11 14.51 -0.76
N PHE A 370 16.31 13.95 -0.49
CA PHE A 370 17.55 14.37 -1.13
C PHE A 370 17.51 14.14 -2.64
N LEU A 371 17.05 12.97 -3.10
CA LEU A 371 16.95 12.62 -4.52
C LEU A 371 15.90 13.47 -5.24
N GLN A 372 14.79 13.82 -4.57
CA GLN A 372 13.80 14.78 -5.11
C GLN A 372 14.43 16.15 -5.34
N VAL A 373 15.22 16.66 -4.38
CA VAL A 373 15.97 17.93 -4.56
C VAL A 373 16.94 17.81 -5.75
N LYS A 374 17.58 16.66 -5.96
CA LYS A 374 18.45 16.44 -7.13
C LYS A 374 17.66 16.46 -8.44
N LEU A 375 16.51 15.80 -8.49
CA LEU A 375 15.62 15.80 -9.63
C LEU A 375 15.11 17.23 -9.95
N GLU A 376 14.73 18.02 -8.94
CA GLU A 376 14.30 19.40 -9.12
C GLU A 376 15.44 20.31 -9.60
N LYS A 377 16.66 20.17 -9.05
CA LYS A 377 17.83 20.91 -9.51
C LYS A 377 18.16 20.65 -10.98
N LEU A 378 17.83 19.47 -11.50
CA LEU A 378 17.93 19.18 -12.93
C LEU A 378 16.96 20.04 -13.74
N SER A 379 15.84 20.48 -13.18
CA SER A 379 14.83 21.34 -13.84
C SER A 379 15.11 22.84 -13.69
N THR A 380 15.67 23.30 -12.56
CA THR A 380 15.78 24.76 -12.22
C THR A 380 17.06 25.44 -12.69
N VAL A 381 18.13 24.68 -12.93
CA VAL A 381 19.42 25.26 -13.38
C VAL A 381 19.29 25.95 -14.73
N THR A 382 18.27 25.63 -15.53
CA THR A 382 18.06 26.18 -16.88
C THR A 382 17.37 27.53 -16.88
N GLN A 383 16.41 27.79 -16.00
CA GLN A 383 15.69 29.08 -16.01
C GLN A 383 16.58 30.29 -15.62
N LYS A 384 17.48 30.11 -14.64
CA LYS A 384 18.39 31.19 -14.20
C LYS A 384 19.52 31.45 -15.20
N LYS A 385 19.97 30.44 -15.97
CA LYS A 385 21.09 30.60 -16.91
C LYS A 385 20.63 31.01 -18.31
N ILE A 386 19.39 30.72 -18.71
CA ILE A 386 18.81 31.27 -19.93
C ILE A 386 18.66 32.79 -19.82
N THR A 387 18.30 33.30 -18.64
CA THR A 387 18.24 34.75 -18.39
C THR A 387 19.63 35.40 -18.39
N LEU A 388 20.70 34.68 -17.97
CA LEU A 388 22.08 35.20 -18.00
C LEU A 388 22.76 35.04 -19.36
N ALA A 389 22.45 33.97 -20.12
CA ALA A 389 23.00 33.70 -21.45
C ALA A 389 22.48 34.64 -22.53
N ASN A 390 21.28 35.16 -22.36
CA ASN A 390 20.75 36.26 -23.21
C ASN A 390 21.48 37.59 -22.98
N PHE A 391 22.36 37.67 -21.98
CA PHE A 391 23.11 38.87 -21.64
C PHE A 391 24.59 38.84 -22.04
N LEU A 392 25.15 37.67 -22.42
CA LEU A 392 26.58 37.53 -22.74
C LEU A 392 26.76 36.67 -24.02
N PHE A 393 27.05 37.33 -25.12
CA PHE A 393 27.48 36.71 -26.37
C PHE A 393 28.83 36.02 -26.22
N LEU A 394 28.85 34.74 -25.81
CA LEU A 394 30.05 33.89 -25.80
C LEU A 394 29.70 32.44 -26.16
N ASP A 395 30.62 31.80 -26.87
CA ASP A 395 30.56 30.48 -27.51
C ASP A 395 30.10 29.36 -26.53
N ILE A 396 28.83 29.04 -26.53
CA ILE A 396 28.15 28.30 -25.44
C ILE A 396 27.59 26.94 -25.96
N GLY A 397 27.96 26.51 -27.16
CA GLY A 397 27.36 25.31 -27.79
C GLY A 397 27.42 24.04 -26.94
N GLN A 398 28.53 23.74 -26.27
CA GLN A 398 28.67 22.54 -25.43
C GLN A 398 27.99 22.68 -24.04
N LEU A 399 27.95 23.92 -23.49
CA LEU A 399 27.26 24.16 -22.23
C LEU A 399 25.72 24.13 -22.39
N PHE A 400 25.24 24.61 -23.56
CA PHE A 400 23.81 24.57 -23.90
C PHE A 400 23.32 23.15 -24.17
N SER A 401 24.08 22.31 -24.88
CA SER A 401 23.68 20.93 -25.15
C SER A 401 23.56 20.10 -23.86
N ASN A 402 24.49 20.25 -22.91
CA ASN A 402 24.44 19.59 -21.60
C ASN A 402 23.33 20.11 -20.69
N LEU A 403 22.95 21.38 -20.81
CA LEU A 403 21.88 22.00 -20.03
C LEU A 403 20.50 21.65 -20.59
N PHE A 404 20.37 21.65 -21.91
CA PHE A 404 19.13 21.21 -22.61
C PHE A 404 18.86 19.72 -22.36
N ASN A 405 19.90 18.87 -22.40
CA ASN A 405 19.80 17.46 -22.08
C ASN A 405 19.38 17.21 -20.61
N ARG A 406 19.79 18.02 -19.65
CA ARG A 406 19.41 17.85 -18.22
C ARG A 406 17.98 18.26 -17.92
N GLN A 407 17.45 19.31 -18.57
CA GLN A 407 16.03 19.67 -18.41
C GLN A 407 15.13 18.66 -19.12
N SER A 408 15.58 18.12 -20.24
CA SER A 408 14.89 17.02 -20.90
C SER A 408 14.90 15.74 -20.05
N LEU A 409 15.92 15.51 -19.23
CA LEU A 409 16.04 14.32 -18.40
C LEU A 409 15.00 14.28 -17.29
N SER A 410 14.85 15.33 -16.46
CA SER A 410 13.84 15.36 -15.41
C SER A 410 12.42 15.20 -15.96
N THR A 411 12.10 15.92 -17.04
CA THR A 411 10.80 15.79 -17.72
C THR A 411 10.61 14.40 -18.32
N THR A 412 11.69 13.81 -18.88
CA THR A 412 11.67 12.46 -19.45
C THR A 412 11.44 11.40 -18.37
N LEU A 413 12.15 11.48 -17.24
CA LEU A 413 11.96 10.55 -16.11
C LEU A 413 10.54 10.61 -15.57
N LYS A 414 10.02 11.81 -15.31
CA LYS A 414 8.63 11.99 -14.85
C LYS A 414 7.62 11.40 -15.85
N ARG A 415 7.82 11.67 -17.14
CA ARG A 415 6.93 11.14 -18.20
C ARG A 415 7.02 9.62 -18.29
N ASN A 416 8.22 9.04 -18.24
CA ASN A 416 8.41 7.60 -18.30
C ASN A 416 7.77 6.90 -17.08
N PHE A 417 7.97 7.45 -15.89
CA PHE A 417 7.35 6.95 -14.66
C PHE A 417 5.82 7.01 -14.75
N CYS A 418 5.25 8.17 -15.10
CA CYS A 418 3.80 8.32 -15.25
C CYS A 418 3.25 7.35 -16.31
N GLN A 419 3.95 7.19 -17.44
CA GLN A 419 3.51 6.26 -18.47
C GLN A 419 3.55 4.81 -18.02
N ALA A 420 4.59 4.38 -17.31
CA ALA A 420 4.66 3.03 -16.75
C ALA A 420 3.50 2.77 -15.75
N MET A 421 3.13 3.78 -14.95
CA MET A 421 1.98 3.67 -14.04
C MET A 421 0.65 3.63 -14.81
N VAL A 422 0.50 4.41 -15.88
CA VAL A 422 -0.66 4.35 -16.78
C VAL A 422 -0.77 2.97 -17.44
N ASP A 423 0.34 2.43 -17.95
CA ASP A 423 0.37 1.10 -18.57
C ASP A 423 -0.11 0.02 -17.58
N ILE A 424 0.34 0.09 -16.32
CA ILE A 424 -0.12 -0.80 -15.24
C ILE A 424 -1.60 -0.61 -14.94
N ALA A 425 -2.08 0.64 -14.85
CA ALA A 425 -3.48 0.93 -14.60
C ALA A 425 -4.39 0.36 -15.69
N GLN A 426 -3.93 0.36 -16.93
CA GLN A 426 -4.64 -0.23 -18.09
C GLN A 426 -4.67 -1.76 -18.05
N GLU A 427 -3.64 -2.40 -17.46
CA GLU A 427 -3.61 -3.86 -17.28
C GLU A 427 -4.56 -4.35 -16.17
N ILE A 428 -5.01 -3.49 -15.24
CA ILE A 428 -5.94 -3.88 -14.18
C ILE A 428 -7.31 -4.18 -14.81
N PRO A 429 -7.82 -5.43 -14.70
CA PRO A 429 -9.10 -5.81 -15.28
C PRO A 429 -10.27 -4.99 -14.74
N GLN A 430 -11.40 -4.98 -15.44
CA GLN A 430 -12.63 -4.34 -14.97
C GLN A 430 -13.15 -5.01 -13.69
N GLN A 431 -12.98 -6.32 -13.58
CA GLN A 431 -13.30 -7.13 -12.41
C GLN A 431 -12.03 -7.89 -12.00
N PRO A 432 -11.14 -7.27 -11.19
CA PRO A 432 -9.92 -7.92 -10.75
C PRO A 432 -10.24 -9.14 -9.88
N ILE A 433 -9.65 -10.27 -10.22
CA ILE A 433 -9.70 -11.47 -9.38
C ILE A 433 -8.54 -11.46 -8.36
N GLN A 434 -8.57 -12.38 -7.40
CA GLN A 434 -7.58 -12.42 -6.33
C GLN A 434 -6.12 -12.49 -6.83
N LYS A 435 -5.89 -13.18 -7.96
CA LYS A 435 -4.58 -13.22 -8.62
C LYS A 435 -4.14 -11.84 -9.11
N ASP A 436 -5.06 -11.05 -9.67
CA ASP A 436 -4.78 -9.69 -10.14
C ASP A 436 -4.50 -8.76 -8.97
N ILE A 437 -5.26 -8.89 -7.87
CA ILE A 437 -5.02 -8.14 -6.64
C ILE A 437 -3.60 -8.39 -6.12
N GLN A 438 -3.15 -9.65 -6.07
CA GLN A 438 -1.78 -9.97 -5.65
C GLN A 438 -0.73 -9.43 -6.62
N LYS A 439 -0.99 -9.47 -7.93
CA LYS A 439 -0.10 -8.95 -8.98
C LYS A 439 0.12 -7.44 -8.84
N PHE A 440 -0.96 -6.67 -8.64
CA PHE A 440 -0.92 -5.21 -8.71
C PHE A 440 -0.75 -4.51 -7.36
N LYS A 441 -0.91 -5.23 -6.25
CA LYS A 441 -0.88 -4.69 -4.88
C LYS A 441 0.28 -3.73 -4.61
N LEU A 442 1.49 -4.09 -5.03
CA LEU A 442 2.68 -3.28 -4.80
C LEU A 442 2.78 -2.05 -5.72
N ALA A 443 2.05 -2.03 -6.84
CA ALA A 443 2.01 -0.89 -7.74
C ALA A 443 1.03 0.19 -7.28
N ILE A 444 0.02 -0.15 -6.48
CA ILE A 444 -1.04 0.78 -6.06
C ILE A 444 -0.51 2.03 -5.35
N PRO A 445 0.40 1.97 -4.35
CA PRO A 445 0.95 3.18 -3.73
C PRO A 445 1.61 4.13 -4.73
N HIS A 446 2.24 3.58 -5.76
CA HIS A 446 2.93 4.35 -6.81
C HIS A 446 1.95 4.94 -7.82
N LEU A 447 0.83 4.27 -8.09
CA LEU A 447 -0.30 4.83 -8.85
C LEU A 447 -0.95 6.00 -8.10
N GLN A 448 -1.12 5.87 -6.79
CA GLN A 448 -1.63 6.93 -5.93
C GLN A 448 -0.69 8.14 -5.94
N GLU A 449 0.64 7.92 -5.93
CA GLU A 449 1.63 9.00 -6.04
C GLU A 449 1.46 9.81 -7.36
N VAL A 450 1.20 9.13 -8.48
CA VAL A 450 0.89 9.80 -9.74
C VAL A 450 -0.41 10.61 -9.64
N ALA A 451 -1.46 10.00 -9.06
CA ALA A 451 -2.77 10.62 -8.91
C ALA A 451 -2.78 11.80 -7.92
N ASP A 452 -1.82 11.86 -7.00
CA ASP A 452 -1.72 12.94 -6.01
C ASP A 452 -0.76 14.06 -6.43
N HIS A 453 0.38 13.73 -7.07
CA HIS A 453 1.49 14.66 -7.20
C HIS A 453 2.03 14.87 -8.62
N LEU A 454 1.74 13.98 -9.58
CA LEU A 454 2.38 14.00 -10.89
C LEU A 454 1.43 14.16 -12.09
N LEU A 455 0.16 14.47 -11.84
CA LEU A 455 -0.87 14.59 -12.89
C LEU A 455 -0.55 15.63 -13.98
N ASP A 456 0.21 16.66 -13.64
CA ASP A 456 0.65 17.67 -14.64
C ASP A 456 1.60 17.08 -15.69
N THR A 457 2.19 15.91 -15.41
CA THR A 457 3.08 15.20 -16.35
C THR A 457 2.32 14.17 -17.19
N VAL A 458 1.15 13.76 -16.74
CA VAL A 458 0.28 12.82 -17.46
C VAL A 458 -0.39 13.56 -18.63
N SER A 459 -0.39 12.96 -19.83
CA SER A 459 -1.09 13.50 -20.97
C SER A 459 -2.60 13.52 -20.75
N ASP A 460 -3.31 14.45 -21.40
CA ASP A 460 -4.77 14.57 -21.24
C ASP A 460 -5.51 13.29 -21.62
N GLU A 461 -5.03 12.55 -22.61
CA GLU A 461 -5.57 11.26 -23.05
C GLU A 461 -5.44 10.14 -21.99
N ASN A 462 -4.48 10.26 -21.09
CA ASN A 462 -4.18 9.26 -20.06
C ASN A 462 -4.59 9.68 -18.65
N LEU A 463 -5.17 10.87 -18.51
CA LEU A 463 -5.41 11.52 -17.22
C LEU A 463 -6.35 10.73 -16.30
N ILE A 464 -7.26 9.96 -16.85
CA ILE A 464 -8.22 9.14 -16.10
C ILE A 464 -7.58 7.88 -15.48
N TRP A 465 -6.54 7.31 -16.14
CA TRP A 465 -6.05 5.97 -15.83
C TRP A 465 -5.49 5.76 -14.42
N PRO A 466 -4.73 6.70 -13.81
CA PRO A 466 -4.28 6.52 -12.43
C PRO A 466 -5.44 6.29 -11.46
N PHE A 467 -6.57 6.99 -11.66
CA PHE A 467 -7.76 6.84 -10.84
C PHE A 467 -8.52 5.55 -11.14
N VAL A 468 -8.63 5.18 -12.41
CA VAL A 468 -9.28 3.94 -12.86
C VAL A 468 -8.55 2.74 -12.26
N GLY A 469 -7.21 2.73 -12.30
CA GLY A 469 -6.41 1.64 -11.73
C GLY A 469 -6.63 1.48 -10.23
N VAL A 470 -6.57 2.57 -9.48
CA VAL A 470 -6.79 2.55 -8.02
C VAL A 470 -8.25 2.19 -7.68
N GLY A 471 -9.23 2.79 -8.38
CA GLY A 471 -10.65 2.53 -8.15
C GLY A 471 -11.00 1.06 -8.37
N LYS A 472 -10.66 0.51 -9.54
CA LYS A 472 -10.88 -0.91 -9.86
C LYS A 472 -10.20 -1.87 -8.89
N PHE A 473 -8.97 -1.54 -8.44
CA PHE A 473 -8.24 -2.36 -7.48
C PHE A 473 -8.98 -2.49 -6.14
N TYR A 474 -9.56 -1.40 -5.64
CA TYR A 474 -10.35 -1.44 -4.41
C TYR A 474 -11.73 -2.06 -4.64
N GLU A 475 -12.41 -1.73 -5.74
CA GLU A 475 -13.71 -2.32 -6.09
C GLU A 475 -13.64 -3.83 -6.26
N GLY A 476 -12.59 -4.35 -6.90
CA GLY A 476 -12.35 -5.79 -7.06
C GLY A 476 -12.14 -6.56 -5.76
N GLN A 477 -11.96 -5.86 -4.65
CA GLN A 477 -11.90 -6.41 -3.29
C GLN A 477 -13.19 -6.14 -2.50
N GLY A 478 -14.19 -5.49 -3.09
CA GLY A 478 -15.38 -5.03 -2.39
C GLY A 478 -15.13 -3.86 -1.44
N LEU A 479 -13.97 -3.18 -1.54
CA LEU A 479 -13.58 -2.05 -0.68
C LEU A 479 -14.11 -0.72 -1.26
N TYR A 480 -15.42 -0.60 -1.34
CA TYR A 480 -16.10 0.52 -2.02
C TYR A 480 -15.84 1.88 -1.35
N ASN A 481 -15.71 1.88 -0.01
CA ASN A 481 -15.42 3.11 0.74
C ASN A 481 -14.00 3.64 0.47
N ASP A 482 -13.06 2.76 0.15
CA ASP A 482 -11.69 3.13 -0.21
C ASP A 482 -11.56 3.57 -1.68
N ALA A 483 -12.45 3.09 -2.56
CA ALA A 483 -12.54 3.51 -3.96
C ALA A 483 -13.18 4.90 -4.12
N GLU A 484 -14.17 5.25 -3.26
CA GLU A 484 -14.99 6.47 -3.39
C GLU A 484 -14.18 7.78 -3.46
N PRO A 485 -13.18 8.04 -2.60
CA PRO A 485 -12.37 9.26 -2.67
C PRO A 485 -11.65 9.43 -4.02
N TRP A 486 -11.18 8.33 -4.61
CA TRP A 486 -10.46 8.34 -5.88
C TRP A 486 -11.37 8.68 -7.05
N TRP A 487 -12.56 8.09 -7.11
CA TRP A 487 -13.54 8.44 -8.15
C TRP A 487 -14.04 9.87 -8.02
N LYS A 488 -14.29 10.39 -6.81
CA LYS A 488 -14.64 11.81 -6.60
C LYS A 488 -13.54 12.75 -7.04
N LYS A 489 -12.28 12.42 -6.72
CA LYS A 489 -11.10 13.19 -7.14
C LYS A 489 -10.96 13.16 -8.65
N CYS A 490 -11.17 12.00 -9.29
CA CYS A 490 -11.16 11.83 -10.73
C CYS A 490 -12.15 12.78 -11.40
N VAL A 491 -13.44 12.73 -11.04
CA VAL A 491 -14.48 13.60 -11.61
C VAL A 491 -14.12 15.07 -11.47
N SER A 492 -13.71 15.50 -10.26
CA SER A 492 -13.38 16.91 -10.00
C SER A 492 -12.18 17.40 -10.80
N LEU A 493 -11.16 16.56 -10.95
CA LEU A 493 -9.96 16.89 -11.71
C LEU A 493 -10.23 16.97 -13.20
N LEU A 494 -10.91 15.97 -13.77
CA LEU A 494 -11.22 15.92 -15.20
C LEU A 494 -12.09 17.11 -15.61
N LYS A 495 -13.12 17.46 -14.82
CA LYS A 495 -13.92 18.67 -15.05
C LYS A 495 -13.07 19.94 -15.05
N ARG A 496 -12.14 20.06 -14.10
CA ARG A 496 -11.27 21.24 -13.99
C ARG A 496 -10.29 21.34 -15.16
N ARG A 497 -9.72 20.20 -15.64
CA ARG A 497 -8.63 20.20 -16.62
C ARG A 497 -9.10 20.09 -18.06
N LEU A 498 -10.14 19.26 -18.31
CA LEU A 498 -10.66 18.99 -19.65
C LEU A 498 -11.97 19.75 -19.93
N GLY A 499 -12.59 20.34 -18.90
CA GLY A 499 -13.91 20.95 -18.97
C GLY A 499 -15.05 19.96 -18.78
N ASP A 500 -16.26 20.47 -18.56
CA ASP A 500 -17.44 19.64 -18.33
C ASP A 500 -17.88 18.82 -19.55
N ASP A 501 -17.54 19.28 -20.75
CA ASP A 501 -17.91 18.67 -22.03
C ASP A 501 -16.79 17.75 -22.56
N HIS A 502 -16.37 16.74 -21.79
CA HIS A 502 -15.35 15.76 -22.21
C HIS A 502 -15.82 14.32 -21.97
N SER A 503 -15.44 13.39 -22.87
CA SER A 503 -15.83 11.98 -22.79
C SER A 503 -15.35 11.30 -21.51
N ASP A 504 -14.13 11.64 -21.02
CA ASP A 504 -13.57 11.08 -19.78
C ASP A 504 -14.32 11.58 -18.55
N VAL A 505 -14.89 12.79 -18.59
CA VAL A 505 -15.78 13.26 -17.53
C VAL A 505 -17.02 12.38 -17.46
N ALA A 506 -17.64 12.06 -18.61
CA ALA A 506 -18.78 11.14 -18.64
C ALA A 506 -18.41 9.74 -18.14
N THR A 507 -17.24 9.22 -18.54
CA THR A 507 -16.73 7.93 -18.07
C THR A 507 -16.52 7.93 -16.53
N SER A 508 -15.92 9.00 -16.00
CA SER A 508 -15.69 9.10 -14.54
C SER A 508 -16.99 9.25 -13.76
N LEU A 509 -18.00 9.94 -14.30
CA LEU A 509 -19.33 10.03 -13.72
C LEU A 509 -20.02 8.66 -13.70
N ASN A 510 -19.94 7.89 -14.80
CA ASN A 510 -20.46 6.52 -14.87
C ASN A 510 -19.81 5.62 -13.81
N ASN A 511 -18.48 5.70 -13.65
CA ASN A 511 -17.76 4.87 -12.66
C ASN A 511 -18.15 5.25 -11.23
N LEU A 512 -18.23 6.55 -10.90
CA LEU A 512 -18.69 7.00 -9.60
C LEU A 512 -20.14 6.60 -9.31
N ALA A 513 -21.01 6.66 -10.32
CA ALA A 513 -22.39 6.22 -10.21
C ALA A 513 -22.50 4.71 -10.00
N SER A 514 -21.65 3.91 -10.69
CA SER A 514 -21.56 2.47 -10.50
C SER A 514 -21.14 2.11 -9.08
N LEU A 515 -20.12 2.81 -8.54
CA LEU A 515 -19.71 2.66 -7.16
C LEU A 515 -20.87 2.96 -6.19
N TYR A 516 -21.58 4.07 -6.38
CA TYR A 516 -22.73 4.40 -5.53
C TYR A 516 -23.86 3.39 -5.64
N ASN A 517 -24.10 2.84 -6.83
CA ASN A 517 -25.05 1.73 -7.01
C ASN A 517 -24.63 0.49 -6.19
N SER A 518 -23.33 0.14 -6.24
CA SER A 518 -22.77 -0.99 -5.45
C SER A 518 -22.83 -0.75 -3.93
N GLN A 519 -22.81 0.52 -3.49
CA GLN A 519 -22.99 0.91 -2.11
C GLN A 519 -24.48 1.02 -1.70
N GLY A 520 -25.42 0.78 -2.60
CA GLY A 520 -26.86 0.97 -2.36
C GLY A 520 -27.29 2.45 -2.29
N LYS A 521 -26.42 3.39 -2.64
CA LYS A 521 -26.69 4.85 -2.67
C LYS A 521 -27.36 5.25 -3.99
N TYR A 522 -28.56 4.72 -4.24
CA TYR A 522 -29.24 4.86 -5.54
C TYR A 522 -29.62 6.31 -5.88
N ASN A 523 -29.96 7.12 -4.88
CA ASN A 523 -30.34 8.52 -5.07
C ASN A 523 -29.17 9.39 -5.55
N GLU A 524 -27.96 9.06 -5.12
CA GLU A 524 -26.71 9.70 -5.53
C GLU A 524 -26.25 9.20 -6.90
N ALA A 525 -26.48 7.94 -7.24
CA ALA A 525 -26.09 7.32 -8.49
C ALA A 525 -26.91 7.82 -9.69
N GLU A 526 -28.24 7.98 -9.52
CA GLU A 526 -29.17 8.31 -10.61
C GLU A 526 -28.79 9.60 -11.39
N PRO A 527 -28.57 10.75 -10.71
CA PRO A 527 -28.24 11.97 -11.42
C PRO A 527 -26.87 11.90 -12.15
N LEU A 528 -25.93 11.11 -11.62
CA LEU A 528 -24.62 10.95 -12.25
C LEU A 528 -24.72 10.12 -13.55
N TYR A 529 -25.46 9.02 -13.54
CA TYR A 529 -25.71 8.23 -14.74
C TYR A 529 -26.46 9.02 -15.82
N GLN A 530 -27.50 9.78 -15.43
CA GLN A 530 -28.25 10.62 -16.36
C GLN A 530 -27.35 11.71 -16.97
N GLN A 531 -26.50 12.34 -16.15
CA GLN A 531 -25.53 13.34 -16.64
C GLN A 531 -24.50 12.73 -17.58
N ALA A 532 -23.97 11.55 -17.24
CA ALA A 532 -23.01 10.84 -18.08
C ALA A 532 -23.62 10.44 -19.41
N LEU A 533 -24.85 9.88 -19.43
CA LEU A 533 -25.56 9.50 -20.65
C LEU A 533 -25.80 10.70 -21.56
N ALA A 534 -26.37 11.79 -21.03
CA ALA A 534 -26.63 13.00 -21.79
C ALA A 534 -25.34 13.60 -22.39
N LEU A 535 -24.24 13.56 -21.64
CA LEU A 535 -22.96 14.05 -22.11
C LEU A 535 -22.39 13.17 -23.21
N LEU A 536 -22.44 11.84 -23.08
CA LEU A 536 -21.99 10.91 -24.11
C LEU A 536 -22.81 11.04 -25.40
N GLN A 537 -24.15 11.15 -25.31
CA GLN A 537 -25.02 11.36 -26.45
C GLN A 537 -24.70 12.69 -27.17
N LYS A 538 -24.45 13.76 -26.39
CA LYS A 538 -24.04 15.07 -26.94
C LYS A 538 -22.73 15.01 -27.70
N LEU A 539 -21.73 14.30 -27.18
CA LEU A 539 -20.36 14.30 -27.71
C LEU A 539 -20.14 13.27 -28.82
N LEU A 540 -20.73 12.08 -28.69
CA LEU A 540 -20.42 10.93 -29.52
C LEU A 540 -21.59 10.50 -30.41
N GLY A 541 -22.78 11.08 -30.18
CA GLY A 541 -24.02 10.67 -30.85
C GLY A 541 -24.63 9.41 -30.20
N ASP A 542 -25.88 9.10 -30.58
CA ASP A 542 -26.62 7.97 -29.98
C ASP A 542 -26.06 6.61 -30.40
N ASP A 543 -25.37 6.51 -31.52
CA ASP A 543 -24.82 5.26 -32.05
C ASP A 543 -23.36 5.02 -31.62
N HIS A 544 -23.06 5.11 -30.32
CA HIS A 544 -21.71 4.92 -29.82
C HIS A 544 -21.62 3.85 -28.68
N PRO A 545 -20.57 3.02 -28.61
CA PRO A 545 -20.44 1.99 -27.57
C PRO A 545 -20.59 2.52 -26.13
N HIS A 546 -19.99 3.67 -25.82
CA HIS A 546 -20.10 4.27 -24.49
C HIS A 546 -21.54 4.70 -24.14
N VAL A 547 -22.35 5.07 -25.12
CA VAL A 547 -23.77 5.36 -24.91
C VAL A 547 -24.51 4.07 -24.55
N ALA A 548 -24.23 2.94 -25.23
CA ALA A 548 -24.81 1.64 -24.89
C ALA A 548 -24.46 1.22 -23.45
N THR A 549 -23.19 1.38 -23.06
CA THR A 549 -22.75 1.10 -21.66
C THR A 549 -23.51 1.97 -20.66
N SER A 550 -23.66 3.26 -20.92
CA SER A 550 -24.34 4.20 -20.01
C SER A 550 -25.84 3.91 -19.90
N LEU A 551 -26.50 3.55 -21.04
CA LEU A 551 -27.89 3.08 -21.05
C LEU A 551 -28.06 1.82 -20.20
N ASN A 552 -27.20 0.82 -20.38
CA ASN A 552 -27.24 -0.44 -19.62
C ASN A 552 -27.06 -0.20 -18.11
N ASN A 553 -26.12 0.67 -17.72
CA ASN A 553 -25.85 0.98 -16.33
C ASN A 553 -27.02 1.73 -15.67
N LEU A 554 -27.61 2.70 -16.36
CA LEU A 554 -28.79 3.42 -15.89
C LEU A 554 -30.01 2.48 -15.77
N ALA A 555 -30.18 1.54 -16.73
CA ALA A 555 -31.21 0.50 -16.66
C ALA A 555 -31.03 -0.37 -15.43
N GLY A 556 -29.79 -0.81 -15.11
CA GLY A 556 -29.49 -1.59 -13.91
C GLY A 556 -29.80 -0.84 -12.62
N LEU A 557 -29.54 0.46 -12.57
CA LEU A 557 -29.94 1.28 -11.44
C LEU A 557 -31.47 1.32 -11.29
N TYR A 558 -32.22 1.54 -12.36
CA TYR A 558 -33.69 1.53 -12.32
C TYR A 558 -34.26 0.16 -11.93
N GLU A 559 -33.65 -0.92 -12.39
CA GLU A 559 -34.00 -2.28 -11.95
C GLU A 559 -33.79 -2.43 -10.42
N SER A 560 -32.61 -2.00 -9.89
CA SER A 560 -32.31 -2.02 -8.45
C SER A 560 -33.29 -1.20 -7.63
N GLN A 561 -33.87 -0.15 -8.19
CA GLN A 561 -34.92 0.67 -7.59
C GLN A 561 -36.35 0.09 -7.76
N GLY A 562 -36.50 -1.04 -8.48
CA GLY A 562 -37.80 -1.61 -8.83
C GLY A 562 -38.57 -0.83 -9.93
N LYS A 563 -37.93 0.13 -10.61
CA LYS A 563 -38.48 0.92 -11.71
C LYS A 563 -38.39 0.15 -13.04
N TYR A 564 -39.03 -1.01 -13.13
CA TYR A 564 -38.90 -1.93 -14.26
C TYR A 564 -39.36 -1.37 -15.61
N LYS A 565 -40.39 -0.49 -15.59
CA LYS A 565 -40.92 0.12 -16.82
C LYS A 565 -39.94 1.10 -17.46
N GLU A 566 -39.14 1.75 -16.63
CA GLU A 566 -38.08 2.68 -17.07
C GLU A 566 -36.82 1.92 -17.50
N ALA A 567 -36.51 0.78 -16.86
CA ALA A 567 -35.36 -0.03 -17.16
C ALA A 567 -35.46 -0.78 -18.51
N GLU A 568 -36.65 -1.37 -18.83
CA GLU A 568 -36.84 -2.23 -19.99
C GLU A 568 -36.43 -1.58 -21.32
N PRO A 569 -36.92 -0.37 -21.67
CA PRO A 569 -36.53 0.27 -22.95
C PRO A 569 -35.05 0.60 -23.02
N LEU A 570 -34.40 0.91 -21.90
CA LEU A 570 -32.97 1.24 -21.88
C LEU A 570 -32.11 0.00 -22.13
N TYR A 571 -32.45 -1.14 -21.50
CA TYR A 571 -31.78 -2.42 -21.77
C TYR A 571 -31.95 -2.88 -23.22
N GLN A 572 -33.17 -2.74 -23.78
CA GLN A 572 -33.42 -3.09 -25.18
C GLN A 572 -32.64 -2.20 -26.14
N GLN A 573 -32.56 -0.89 -25.88
CA GLN A 573 -31.76 0.04 -26.67
C GLN A 573 -30.25 -0.29 -26.57
N ALA A 574 -29.73 -0.58 -25.36
CA ALA A 574 -28.35 -0.96 -25.15
C ALA A 574 -28.00 -2.25 -25.92
N LEU A 575 -28.86 -3.30 -25.83
CA LEU A 575 -28.67 -4.54 -26.54
C LEU A 575 -28.66 -4.37 -28.05
N ALA A 576 -29.65 -3.66 -28.58
CA ALA A 576 -29.73 -3.39 -30.01
C ALA A 576 -28.53 -2.59 -30.56
N LEU A 577 -28.04 -1.67 -29.73
CA LEU A 577 -26.87 -0.86 -30.07
C LEU A 577 -25.59 -1.70 -30.06
N TRP A 578 -25.38 -2.55 -29.03
CA TRP A 578 -24.25 -3.47 -28.97
C TRP A 578 -24.25 -4.45 -30.15
N GLN A 579 -25.40 -5.07 -30.48
CA GLN A 579 -25.53 -5.97 -31.63
C GLN A 579 -25.23 -5.29 -32.95
N LYS A 580 -25.70 -4.04 -33.12
CA LYS A 580 -25.41 -3.20 -34.30
C LYS A 580 -23.94 -2.90 -34.47
N LEU A 581 -23.25 -2.57 -33.38
CA LEU A 581 -21.86 -2.07 -33.41
C LEU A 581 -20.82 -3.17 -33.40
N LEU A 582 -21.05 -4.25 -32.62
CA LEU A 582 -20.04 -5.27 -32.31
C LEU A 582 -20.41 -6.66 -32.84
N GLY A 583 -21.64 -6.83 -33.31
CA GLY A 583 -22.16 -8.14 -33.70
C GLY A 583 -22.65 -8.98 -32.53
N ASP A 584 -23.30 -10.12 -32.83
CA ASP A 584 -23.92 -10.99 -31.82
C ASP A 584 -22.92 -11.72 -30.92
N ASP A 585 -21.70 -11.95 -31.38
CA ASP A 585 -20.63 -12.69 -30.71
C ASP A 585 -19.67 -11.74 -29.95
N HIS A 586 -20.20 -10.93 -29.03
CA HIS A 586 -19.39 -10.01 -28.22
C HIS A 586 -19.72 -10.10 -26.73
N PRO A 587 -18.73 -9.94 -25.80
CA PRO A 587 -18.99 -9.98 -24.35
C PRO A 587 -20.04 -9.00 -23.86
N ASP A 588 -20.09 -7.78 -24.41
CA ASP A 588 -21.08 -6.76 -24.02
C ASP A 588 -22.50 -7.14 -24.45
N VAL A 589 -22.65 -7.85 -25.58
CA VAL A 589 -23.94 -8.42 -25.98
C VAL A 589 -24.38 -9.50 -24.98
N ALA A 590 -23.47 -10.36 -24.53
CA ALA A 590 -23.77 -11.35 -23.49
C ALA A 590 -24.20 -10.65 -22.18
N THR A 591 -23.54 -9.59 -21.81
CA THR A 591 -23.87 -8.79 -20.62
C THR A 591 -25.26 -8.16 -20.73
N SER A 592 -25.58 -7.54 -21.88
CA SER A 592 -26.90 -6.95 -22.10
C SER A 592 -28.01 -7.99 -22.14
N LEU A 593 -27.78 -9.16 -22.74
CA LEU A 593 -28.73 -10.30 -22.74
C LEU A 593 -29.00 -10.78 -21.30
N ASN A 594 -27.94 -10.95 -20.50
CA ASN A 594 -28.05 -11.36 -19.11
C ASN A 594 -28.85 -10.35 -18.26
N ASN A 595 -28.61 -9.06 -18.44
CA ASN A 595 -29.29 -8.01 -17.70
C ASN A 595 -30.75 -7.87 -18.10
N LEU A 596 -31.05 -7.93 -19.40
CA LEU A 596 -32.45 -7.93 -19.89
C LEU A 596 -33.22 -9.18 -19.40
N ALA A 597 -32.54 -10.34 -19.34
CA ALA A 597 -33.11 -11.56 -18.76
C ALA A 597 -33.43 -11.38 -17.27
N GLY A 598 -32.53 -10.73 -16.49
CA GLY A 598 -32.73 -10.41 -15.08
C GLY A 598 -33.96 -9.52 -14.87
N LEU A 599 -34.14 -8.51 -15.72
CA LEU A 599 -35.32 -7.66 -15.68
C LEU A 599 -36.60 -8.45 -15.95
N TYR A 600 -36.59 -9.36 -16.96
CA TYR A 600 -37.75 -10.20 -17.25
C TYR A 600 -38.05 -11.20 -16.12
N ASP A 601 -37.02 -11.78 -15.49
CA ASP A 601 -37.19 -12.61 -14.29
C ASP A 601 -37.86 -11.81 -13.16
N SER A 602 -37.35 -10.61 -12.87
CA SER A 602 -37.91 -9.70 -11.87
C SER A 602 -39.38 -9.29 -12.16
N GLN A 603 -39.78 -9.30 -13.41
CA GLN A 603 -41.17 -9.06 -13.86
C GLN A 603 -42.03 -10.34 -13.86
N GLY A 604 -41.47 -11.52 -13.54
CA GLY A 604 -42.12 -12.84 -13.65
C GLY A 604 -42.32 -13.33 -15.08
N LYS A 605 -41.67 -12.72 -16.07
CA LYS A 605 -41.69 -13.11 -17.49
C LYS A 605 -40.66 -14.23 -17.75
N TYR A 606 -40.81 -15.38 -17.08
CA TYR A 606 -39.78 -16.43 -17.06
C TYR A 606 -39.53 -17.08 -18.44
N LYS A 607 -40.56 -17.14 -19.30
CA LYS A 607 -40.43 -17.69 -20.65
C LYS A 607 -39.57 -16.88 -21.57
N GLU A 608 -39.58 -15.57 -21.37
CA GLU A 608 -38.78 -14.59 -22.09
C GLU A 608 -37.35 -14.52 -21.52
N ALA A 609 -37.18 -14.71 -20.21
CA ALA A 609 -35.90 -14.66 -19.52
C ALA A 609 -35.00 -15.86 -19.82
N GLU A 610 -35.57 -17.10 -19.78
CA GLU A 610 -34.80 -18.36 -19.88
C GLU A 610 -33.88 -18.41 -21.12
N PRO A 611 -34.38 -18.19 -22.37
CA PRO A 611 -33.53 -18.29 -23.57
C PRO A 611 -32.45 -17.19 -23.63
N LEU A 612 -32.70 -16.04 -23.00
CA LEU A 612 -31.70 -14.94 -22.92
C LEU A 612 -30.56 -15.29 -21.97
N TYR A 613 -30.84 -15.86 -20.79
CA TYR A 613 -29.83 -16.33 -19.85
C TYR A 613 -28.99 -17.46 -20.44
N GLU A 614 -29.63 -18.44 -21.07
CA GLU A 614 -28.92 -19.57 -21.73
C GLU A 614 -27.98 -19.06 -22.84
N LYS A 615 -28.47 -18.13 -23.68
CA LYS A 615 -27.64 -17.50 -24.73
C LYS A 615 -26.49 -16.69 -24.15
N ALA A 616 -26.74 -15.95 -23.10
CA ALA A 616 -25.70 -15.17 -22.40
C ALA A 616 -24.63 -16.07 -21.78
N LEU A 617 -25.03 -17.15 -21.08
CA LEU A 617 -24.10 -18.13 -20.50
C LEU A 617 -23.24 -18.80 -21.57
N ALA A 618 -23.87 -19.35 -22.62
CA ALA A 618 -23.15 -20.00 -23.71
C ALA A 618 -22.16 -19.04 -24.40
N LEU A 619 -22.54 -17.81 -24.60
CA LEU A 619 -21.69 -16.79 -25.21
C LEU A 619 -20.50 -16.42 -24.31
N ARG A 620 -20.71 -16.23 -23.01
CA ARG A 620 -19.65 -15.98 -22.04
C ARG A 620 -18.67 -17.15 -21.93
N GLN A 621 -19.16 -18.40 -21.86
CA GLN A 621 -18.31 -19.60 -21.86
C GLN A 621 -17.47 -19.71 -23.15
N LYS A 622 -18.07 -19.45 -24.32
CA LYS A 622 -17.37 -19.43 -25.62
C LYS A 622 -16.26 -18.41 -25.69
N LEU A 623 -16.50 -17.19 -25.18
CA LEU A 623 -15.60 -16.04 -25.36
C LEU A 623 -14.57 -15.88 -24.25
N LEU A 624 -14.95 -16.19 -22.99
CA LEU A 624 -14.15 -15.89 -21.79
C LEU A 624 -13.59 -17.19 -21.14
N GLY A 625 -14.11 -18.35 -21.55
CA GLY A 625 -13.81 -19.63 -20.90
C GLY A 625 -14.65 -19.87 -19.63
N ASP A 626 -14.63 -21.11 -19.14
CA ASP A 626 -15.46 -21.54 -17.99
C ASP A 626 -14.99 -20.90 -16.66
N ASP A 627 -13.72 -20.55 -16.54
CA ASP A 627 -13.09 -19.96 -15.35
C ASP A 627 -13.12 -18.41 -15.39
N HIS A 628 -14.30 -17.82 -15.56
CA HIS A 628 -14.45 -16.35 -15.59
C HIS A 628 -15.55 -15.88 -14.63
N PRO A 629 -15.38 -14.70 -13.94
CA PRO A 629 -16.39 -14.16 -13.02
C PRO A 629 -17.78 -13.98 -13.66
N ASP A 630 -17.84 -13.54 -14.92
CA ASP A 630 -19.09 -13.36 -15.65
C ASP A 630 -19.82 -14.68 -15.92
N VAL A 631 -19.09 -15.80 -16.08
CA VAL A 631 -19.69 -17.14 -16.21
C VAL A 631 -20.34 -17.53 -14.89
N ALA A 632 -19.67 -17.30 -13.76
CA ALA A 632 -20.23 -17.53 -12.43
C ALA A 632 -21.50 -16.70 -12.20
N GLN A 633 -21.53 -15.46 -12.66
CA GLN A 633 -22.71 -14.60 -12.59
C GLN A 633 -23.87 -15.16 -13.44
N SER A 634 -23.62 -15.58 -14.68
CA SER A 634 -24.65 -16.15 -15.54
C SER A 634 -25.22 -17.45 -14.96
N LEU A 635 -24.36 -18.32 -14.41
CA LEU A 635 -24.79 -19.55 -13.73
C LEU A 635 -25.68 -19.22 -12.54
N ASN A 636 -25.30 -18.25 -11.70
CA ASN A 636 -26.10 -17.83 -10.55
C ASN A 636 -27.45 -17.27 -10.97
N ASN A 637 -27.50 -16.46 -12.03
CA ASN A 637 -28.73 -15.84 -12.49
C ASN A 637 -29.68 -16.86 -13.14
N LEU A 638 -29.16 -17.80 -13.93
CA LEU A 638 -29.95 -18.91 -14.49
C LEU A 638 -30.51 -19.82 -13.37
N ALA A 639 -29.70 -20.07 -12.33
CA ALA A 639 -30.14 -20.80 -11.14
C ALA A 639 -31.27 -20.06 -10.40
N LEU A 640 -31.19 -18.74 -10.28
CA LEU A 640 -32.24 -17.92 -9.68
C LEU A 640 -33.55 -17.99 -10.47
N LEU A 641 -33.46 -17.96 -11.80
CA LEU A 641 -34.63 -18.15 -12.67
C LEU A 641 -35.29 -19.51 -12.43
N TYR A 642 -34.50 -20.58 -12.39
CA TYR A 642 -35.03 -21.93 -12.12
C TYR A 642 -35.62 -22.04 -10.70
N TYR A 643 -35.00 -21.39 -9.73
CA TYR A 643 -35.56 -21.26 -8.39
C TYR A 643 -36.93 -20.56 -8.41
N SER A 644 -37.07 -19.45 -9.13
CA SER A 644 -38.30 -18.67 -9.28
C SER A 644 -39.41 -19.47 -9.96
N GLN A 645 -39.05 -20.40 -10.86
CA GLN A 645 -39.96 -21.34 -11.51
C GLN A 645 -40.31 -22.56 -10.63
N GLY A 646 -39.69 -22.71 -9.45
CA GLY A 646 -39.84 -23.90 -8.61
C GLY A 646 -39.06 -25.14 -9.07
N LYS A 647 -38.19 -24.99 -10.08
CA LYS A 647 -37.31 -26.04 -10.61
C LYS A 647 -36.05 -26.18 -9.74
N TYR A 648 -36.24 -26.62 -8.48
CA TYR A 648 -35.16 -26.63 -7.48
C TYR A 648 -34.02 -27.60 -7.79
N ASN A 649 -34.33 -28.75 -8.46
CA ASN A 649 -33.31 -29.73 -8.82
C ASN A 649 -32.37 -29.22 -9.90
N GLU A 650 -32.84 -28.39 -10.80
CA GLU A 650 -32.05 -27.73 -11.85
C GLU A 650 -31.27 -26.53 -11.30
N ALA A 651 -31.82 -25.81 -10.33
CA ALA A 651 -31.18 -24.64 -9.71
C ALA A 651 -29.98 -25.02 -8.83
N GLU A 652 -30.08 -26.10 -8.04
CA GLU A 652 -29.08 -26.50 -7.05
C GLU A 652 -27.66 -26.67 -7.64
N PRO A 653 -27.44 -27.46 -8.70
CA PRO A 653 -26.09 -27.63 -9.27
C PRO A 653 -25.52 -26.35 -9.86
N LEU A 654 -26.34 -25.44 -10.41
CA LEU A 654 -25.89 -24.20 -10.98
C LEU A 654 -25.44 -23.23 -9.86
N TYR A 655 -26.18 -23.14 -8.75
CA TYR A 655 -25.76 -22.34 -7.61
C TYR A 655 -24.46 -22.85 -6.98
N GLN A 656 -24.29 -24.17 -6.85
CA GLN A 656 -23.06 -24.77 -6.34
C GLN A 656 -21.87 -24.50 -7.25
N GLN A 657 -22.04 -24.59 -8.57
CA GLN A 657 -21.00 -24.25 -9.55
C GLN A 657 -20.63 -22.75 -9.49
N ALA A 658 -21.63 -21.88 -9.45
CA ALA A 658 -21.42 -20.44 -9.33
C ALA A 658 -20.67 -20.08 -8.04
N LEU A 659 -21.06 -20.66 -6.91
CA LEU A 659 -20.41 -20.47 -5.62
C LEU A 659 -18.94 -20.91 -5.65
N ALA A 660 -18.69 -22.15 -6.09
CA ALA A 660 -17.33 -22.69 -6.15
C ALA A 660 -16.43 -21.86 -7.08
N LEU A 661 -16.96 -21.39 -8.21
CA LEU A 661 -16.22 -20.56 -9.15
C LEU A 661 -15.92 -19.18 -8.57
N ARG A 662 -16.88 -18.51 -7.91
CA ARG A 662 -16.67 -17.24 -7.24
C ARG A 662 -15.66 -17.35 -6.10
N GLN A 663 -15.73 -18.39 -5.26
CA GLN A 663 -14.75 -18.64 -4.20
C GLN A 663 -13.34 -18.82 -4.77
N LYS A 664 -13.20 -19.60 -5.85
CA LYS A 664 -11.91 -19.80 -6.54
C LYS A 664 -11.32 -18.49 -7.07
N LEU A 665 -12.14 -17.62 -7.67
CA LEU A 665 -11.67 -16.45 -8.40
C LEU A 665 -11.55 -15.19 -7.52
N LEU A 666 -12.50 -14.99 -6.60
CA LEU A 666 -12.64 -13.74 -5.83
C LEU A 666 -12.19 -13.90 -4.36
N GLY A 667 -12.08 -15.15 -3.87
CA GLY A 667 -11.85 -15.46 -2.46
C GLY A 667 -13.16 -15.57 -1.66
N ASP A 668 -13.06 -16.22 -0.49
CA ASP A 668 -14.23 -16.57 0.33
C ASP A 668 -15.00 -15.35 0.90
N ASP A 669 -14.33 -14.22 1.01
CA ASP A 669 -14.86 -12.99 1.67
C ASP A 669 -15.44 -11.97 0.68
N HIS A 670 -15.58 -12.30 -0.60
CA HIS A 670 -16.08 -11.36 -1.59
C HIS A 670 -17.62 -11.22 -1.52
N PRO A 671 -18.21 -10.01 -1.71
CA PRO A 671 -19.67 -9.82 -1.67
C PRO A 671 -20.44 -10.72 -2.62
N ASP A 672 -19.87 -11.03 -3.80
CA ASP A 672 -20.50 -11.95 -4.75
C ASP A 672 -20.56 -13.40 -4.25
N VAL A 673 -19.59 -13.81 -3.41
CA VAL A 673 -19.63 -15.12 -2.73
C VAL A 673 -20.79 -15.14 -1.74
N ALA A 674 -20.95 -14.06 -0.96
CA ALA A 674 -22.08 -13.90 -0.03
C ALA A 674 -23.43 -13.94 -0.76
N SER A 675 -23.52 -13.31 -1.95
CA SER A 675 -24.72 -13.38 -2.79
C SER A 675 -25.05 -14.82 -3.19
N SER A 676 -24.02 -15.61 -3.62
CA SER A 676 -24.21 -17.02 -3.99
C SER A 676 -24.59 -17.87 -2.78
N LEU A 677 -23.97 -17.65 -1.62
CA LEU A 677 -24.31 -18.34 -0.36
C LEU A 677 -25.76 -18.06 0.06
N ASN A 678 -26.20 -16.78 0.01
CA ASN A 678 -27.58 -16.42 0.29
C ASN A 678 -28.59 -17.10 -0.64
N ASN A 679 -28.28 -17.13 -1.95
CA ASN A 679 -29.17 -17.73 -2.93
C ASN A 679 -29.26 -19.25 -2.76
N LEU A 680 -28.15 -19.92 -2.49
CA LEU A 680 -28.14 -21.35 -2.17
C LEU A 680 -28.86 -21.64 -0.85
N ALA A 681 -28.72 -20.80 0.16
CA ALA A 681 -29.43 -20.90 1.43
C ALA A 681 -30.94 -20.72 1.24
N LEU A 682 -31.35 -19.77 0.37
CA LEU A 682 -32.76 -19.55 0.03
C LEU A 682 -33.36 -20.79 -0.66
N LEU A 683 -32.61 -21.41 -1.57
CA LEU A 683 -32.99 -22.67 -2.21
C LEU A 683 -33.19 -23.78 -1.18
N TYR A 684 -32.20 -24.01 -0.29
CA TYR A 684 -32.30 -25.04 0.75
C TYR A 684 -33.46 -24.79 1.72
N LYS A 685 -33.68 -23.52 2.11
CA LYS A 685 -34.86 -23.14 2.89
C LYS A 685 -36.18 -23.54 2.19
N SER A 686 -36.26 -23.28 0.87
CA SER A 686 -37.46 -23.62 0.07
C SER A 686 -37.63 -25.12 -0.13
N GLN A 687 -36.57 -25.90 -0.09
CA GLN A 687 -36.60 -27.35 -0.06
C GLN A 687 -36.87 -27.97 1.33
N GLY A 688 -36.98 -27.13 2.40
CA GLY A 688 -37.13 -27.60 3.78
C GLY A 688 -35.83 -28.10 4.44
N LYS A 689 -34.66 -27.90 3.79
CA LYS A 689 -33.34 -28.27 4.29
C LYS A 689 -32.78 -27.14 5.19
N TYR A 690 -33.43 -26.92 6.35
CA TYR A 690 -33.13 -25.76 7.22
C TYR A 690 -31.75 -25.81 7.87
N ASN A 691 -31.29 -27.03 8.23
CA ASN A 691 -29.97 -27.23 8.85
C ASN A 691 -28.82 -26.87 7.90
N GLU A 692 -29.01 -27.04 6.59
CA GLU A 692 -28.07 -26.69 5.54
C GLU A 692 -28.16 -25.19 5.20
N ALA A 693 -29.36 -24.59 5.29
CA ALA A 693 -29.58 -23.19 4.95
C ALA A 693 -29.00 -22.22 5.99
N GLU A 694 -29.15 -22.52 7.30
CA GLU A 694 -28.74 -21.60 8.37
C GLU A 694 -27.27 -21.22 8.33
N PRO A 695 -26.30 -22.16 8.24
CA PRO A 695 -24.87 -21.80 8.19
C PRO A 695 -24.51 -20.98 6.95
N LEU A 696 -25.17 -21.22 5.80
CA LEU A 696 -24.94 -20.44 4.59
C LEU A 696 -25.45 -18.99 4.72
N TYR A 697 -26.63 -18.78 5.29
CA TYR A 697 -27.13 -17.44 5.61
C TYR A 697 -26.22 -16.71 6.61
N GLN A 698 -25.75 -17.43 7.65
CA GLN A 698 -24.85 -16.82 8.63
C GLN A 698 -23.51 -16.42 7.99
N GLN A 699 -22.97 -17.26 7.12
CA GLN A 699 -21.73 -16.95 6.39
C GLN A 699 -21.96 -15.77 5.43
N ALA A 700 -23.07 -15.76 4.67
CA ALA A 700 -23.41 -14.67 3.77
C ALA A 700 -23.61 -13.35 4.54
N LEU A 701 -24.32 -13.40 5.68
CA LEU A 701 -24.53 -12.24 6.53
C LEU A 701 -23.17 -11.68 7.04
N ASN A 702 -22.31 -12.55 7.53
CA ASN A 702 -20.98 -12.14 8.01
C ASN A 702 -20.18 -11.42 6.90
N ILE A 703 -20.17 -11.96 5.67
CA ILE A 703 -19.46 -11.34 4.55
C ILE A 703 -20.10 -9.99 4.17
N PHE A 704 -21.44 -9.91 4.04
CA PHE A 704 -22.11 -8.66 3.70
C PHE A 704 -21.97 -7.62 4.81
N GLU A 705 -22.14 -8.02 6.07
CA GLU A 705 -21.85 -7.15 7.20
C GLU A 705 -20.41 -6.64 7.12
N GLN A 706 -19.49 -7.43 6.65
CA GLN A 706 -18.07 -7.14 6.57
C GLN A 706 -17.70 -6.21 5.42
N ARG A 707 -18.29 -6.39 4.26
CA ARG A 707 -17.86 -5.68 3.03
C ARG A 707 -18.75 -4.46 2.70
N LEU A 708 -20.02 -4.51 3.04
CA LEU A 708 -21.00 -3.53 2.61
C LEU A 708 -21.56 -2.67 3.75
N GLY A 709 -21.51 -3.16 4.99
CA GLY A 709 -22.05 -2.49 6.16
C GLY A 709 -23.44 -2.98 6.57
N VAL A 710 -23.78 -2.72 7.84
CA VAL A 710 -25.04 -3.22 8.46
C VAL A 710 -26.30 -2.64 7.85
N ASP A 711 -26.20 -1.45 7.25
CA ASP A 711 -27.32 -0.71 6.66
C ASP A 711 -27.44 -0.94 5.15
N HIS A 712 -26.56 -1.72 4.55
CA HIS A 712 -26.62 -2.00 3.12
C HIS A 712 -27.86 -2.86 2.78
N PRO A 713 -28.55 -2.61 1.65
CA PRO A 713 -29.75 -3.37 1.28
C PRO A 713 -29.57 -4.90 1.30
N HIS A 714 -28.48 -5.41 0.76
CA HIS A 714 -28.19 -6.86 0.77
C HIS A 714 -27.99 -7.40 2.18
N THR A 715 -27.34 -6.66 3.07
CA THR A 715 -27.14 -7.05 4.48
C THR A 715 -28.48 -7.16 5.21
N ILE A 716 -29.35 -6.16 5.01
CA ILE A 716 -30.69 -6.14 5.61
C ILE A 716 -31.51 -7.33 5.12
N ILE A 717 -31.48 -7.64 3.82
CA ILE A 717 -32.20 -8.78 3.23
C ILE A 717 -31.74 -10.10 3.85
N VAL A 718 -30.42 -10.35 3.90
CA VAL A 718 -29.88 -11.62 4.42
C VAL A 718 -30.15 -11.78 5.91
N ARG A 719 -30.03 -10.67 6.69
CA ARG A 719 -30.38 -10.68 8.12
C ARG A 719 -31.85 -11.06 8.30
N GLY A 720 -32.76 -10.46 7.54
CA GLY A 720 -34.17 -10.81 7.57
C GLY A 720 -34.45 -12.26 7.16
N ASN A 721 -33.73 -12.79 6.16
CA ASN A 721 -33.82 -14.19 5.75
C ASN A 721 -33.42 -15.14 6.88
N LEU A 722 -32.33 -14.85 7.58
CA LEU A 722 -31.81 -15.66 8.69
C LEU A 722 -32.74 -15.59 9.90
N GLU A 723 -33.21 -14.39 10.28
CA GLU A 723 -34.16 -14.21 11.37
C GLU A 723 -35.48 -14.96 11.09
N HIS A 724 -36.01 -14.85 9.87
CA HIS A 724 -37.21 -15.58 9.47
C HIS A 724 -36.97 -17.12 9.49
N LEU A 725 -35.77 -17.60 9.20
CA LEU A 725 -35.46 -19.03 9.31
C LEU A 725 -35.44 -19.48 10.77
N ARG A 726 -34.89 -18.68 11.69
CA ARG A 726 -34.77 -19.00 13.12
C ARG A 726 -36.09 -18.89 13.91
N ASN A 727 -37.00 -18.07 13.43
CA ASN A 727 -38.30 -17.83 14.07
C ASN A 727 -39.37 -18.85 13.62
N ARG A 728 -39.02 -19.88 12.90
CA ARG A 728 -39.90 -21.02 12.55
C ARG A 728 -39.77 -22.14 13.56
#